data_d1f5791259bbed9129427775e81d5ec5
#
_entry.id   d1f5791259bbed9129427775e81d5ec5
#
_cell.length_a   1.000
_cell.length_b   1.000
_cell.length_c   1.000
_cell.angle_alpha   90.00
_cell.angle_beta   90.00
_cell.angle_gamma   90.00
#
_symmetry.space_group_name_H-M   'P 1'
#
loop_
_entity.id
_entity.type
_entity.pdbx_description
1 polymer ?
#
loop_
_entity_poly.entity_id
_entity_poly.type
_entity_poly.pdbx_seq_one_letter_code
_entity_poly.pdbx_strand_id
1 'polypeptide(L)'
;DFDIEMEYQMATADFGTAGSVKNTEEKLKDEPFIIISGDVLTDFDLAQAIKFHQEKKSMATMVLTRVTNPLEYGVVITAEDGKIVRFLEKPSWGEVFSDTINTGIYILEPEIFKYIPAKTEFDFSKNLFPLMLKEGLPLYGYIAEGYWKDIGNLDEYMLAHQNVLSGEVKLKIPGERLNIIGRDVWVGKNSNISAKVKFKGGVIIGQNCVIEDGVDLENCVLGDGCIIKKSARIKGATLWDGVHVGENARLDEAVISSQTHVEDSAEVENGAIISEECRIGKGAIIRENVKIWPKKQVEEGSTVYTSIIWSDKWTKNLFNDFGIAGLANIEITPEMASKIGAAFGSTLPKESSIIVSRDSHKISRMINRAIICGLSSAGINVADLRVTPAPVARYKPSAFMRGGGVHVKVASDNQNQLEIRIFDVEGRDISVNTKKTIERLFNREDFRRVSINEVGEITFPPRVPENYSEELLRHIDVEAIKERRLKVVIDYAFSGASGIFNTFLGKLNCEVITMNAYHDEAKVLSVKPEHSQASVSSIVKSLGADLGIIMGDGAERITFVDNQGRVILGEEALVTWAKMIFDLNPNARIAVPVSTTHELDKLAAKSGATVIRTKTNARALMDAALNDKVECSLDENCGIIFPAFQAAFDGIFATVKLLEYVARHKKPLSEIFDGIPEFFARTARIPCPWEEKGKVMRYAMEYAKD
;
A
#
# COMPACT_ATOMS: atom_id res chain seq x y z
N ASP A 1 -30.08 -0.87 -29.65
CA ASP A 1 -30.59 -1.43 -30.90
C ASP A 1 -30.67 -0.29 -31.94
N PHE A 2 -29.66 -0.18 -32.76
CA PHE A 2 -29.52 0.93 -33.72
C PHE A 2 -29.91 0.55 -35.15
N ASP A 3 -30.48 -0.64 -35.34
CA ASP A 3 -30.89 -1.15 -36.67
C ASP A 3 -29.78 -1.10 -37.72
N ILE A 4 -28.52 -1.34 -37.29
CA ILE A 4 -27.32 -1.39 -38.10
C ILE A 4 -26.61 -2.73 -37.94
N GLU A 5 -26.03 -3.22 -39.00
CA GLU A 5 -25.17 -4.40 -38.98
C GLU A 5 -23.78 -4.01 -38.46
N MET A 6 -23.29 -4.69 -37.41
CA MET A 6 -21.97 -4.44 -36.84
C MET A 6 -21.08 -5.66 -37.02
N GLU A 7 -19.88 -5.41 -37.54
CA GLU A 7 -18.83 -6.39 -37.65
C GLU A 7 -17.60 -5.96 -36.85
N TYR A 8 -16.96 -6.91 -36.18
CA TYR A 8 -15.75 -6.69 -35.39
C TYR A 8 -14.55 -7.29 -36.10
N GLN A 9 -13.51 -6.46 -36.32
CA GLN A 9 -12.22 -6.91 -36.83
C GLN A 9 -11.17 -6.85 -35.73
N MET A 10 -10.77 -8.02 -35.24
CA MET A 10 -9.72 -8.10 -34.22
C MET A 10 -8.35 -7.81 -34.83
N ALA A 11 -7.64 -6.83 -34.27
CA ALA A 11 -6.25 -6.59 -34.60
C ALA A 11 -5.35 -7.66 -33.96
N THR A 12 -4.46 -8.26 -34.74
CA THR A 12 -3.49 -9.27 -34.24
C THR A 12 -2.19 -8.65 -33.74
N ALA A 13 -1.96 -7.37 -34.05
CA ALA A 13 -0.85 -6.54 -33.61
C ALA A 13 -1.23 -5.05 -33.72
N ASP A 14 -0.46 -4.18 -33.12
CA ASP A 14 -0.60 -2.73 -33.29
C ASP A 14 -0.05 -2.33 -34.68
N PHE A 15 -0.95 -1.99 -35.57
CA PHE A 15 -0.61 -1.52 -36.92
C PHE A 15 -0.81 -0.02 -37.09
N GLY A 16 -1.01 0.75 -36.03
CA GLY A 16 -1.40 2.13 -36.08
C GLY A 16 -2.81 2.33 -36.63
N THR A 17 -3.24 3.58 -36.78
CA THR A 17 -4.63 3.92 -37.18
C THR A 17 -4.96 3.51 -38.62
N ALA A 18 -4.15 3.92 -39.59
CA ALA A 18 -4.38 3.57 -40.99
C ALA A 18 -4.03 2.10 -41.33
N GLY A 19 -2.99 1.55 -40.73
CA GLY A 19 -2.62 0.14 -40.89
C GLY A 19 -3.71 -0.81 -40.34
N SER A 20 -4.41 -0.43 -39.29
CA SER A 20 -5.56 -1.18 -38.77
C SER A 20 -6.73 -1.18 -39.76
N VAL A 21 -7.00 -0.02 -40.40
CA VAL A 21 -8.03 0.07 -41.43
C VAL A 21 -7.64 -0.70 -42.71
N LYS A 22 -6.36 -0.78 -43.04
CA LYS A 22 -5.86 -1.64 -44.14
C LYS A 22 -6.25 -3.09 -44.01
N ASN A 23 -6.36 -3.62 -42.77
CA ASN A 23 -6.77 -5.01 -42.53
C ASN A 23 -8.24 -5.27 -42.91
N THR A 24 -9.05 -4.23 -43.13
CA THR A 24 -10.44 -4.30 -43.58
C THR A 24 -10.64 -4.00 -45.05
N GLU A 25 -9.55 -3.84 -45.84
CA GLU A 25 -9.58 -3.42 -47.26
C GLU A 25 -10.57 -4.27 -48.08
N GLU A 26 -10.60 -5.57 -47.90
CA GLU A 26 -11.49 -6.47 -48.66
C GLU A 26 -12.99 -6.12 -48.52
N LYS A 27 -13.35 -5.50 -47.40
CA LYS A 27 -14.73 -5.09 -47.10
C LYS A 27 -15.05 -3.66 -47.55
N LEU A 28 -14.01 -2.84 -47.73
CA LEU A 28 -14.13 -1.39 -47.99
C LEU A 28 -13.63 -0.99 -49.40
N LYS A 29 -13.39 -1.96 -50.30
CA LYS A 29 -12.78 -1.70 -51.59
C LYS A 29 -13.74 -1.21 -52.68
N ASP A 30 -15.05 -1.32 -52.48
CA ASP A 30 -16.03 -1.11 -53.55
C ASP A 30 -16.70 0.26 -53.48
N GLU A 31 -16.70 0.92 -52.32
CA GLU A 31 -17.40 2.21 -52.09
C GLU A 31 -16.59 3.16 -51.20
N PRO A 32 -16.77 4.50 -51.35
CA PRO A 32 -16.24 5.43 -50.35
C PRO A 32 -16.74 5.11 -48.93
N PHE A 33 -15.87 5.28 -47.96
CA PHE A 33 -16.18 4.94 -46.57
C PHE A 33 -15.79 6.04 -45.60
N ILE A 34 -16.40 6.04 -44.42
CA ILE A 34 -16.12 6.98 -43.34
C ILE A 34 -15.31 6.26 -42.25
N ILE A 35 -14.28 6.94 -41.77
CA ILE A 35 -13.54 6.59 -40.56
C ILE A 35 -13.95 7.57 -39.46
N ILE A 36 -14.23 7.07 -38.26
CA ILE A 36 -14.47 7.86 -37.07
C ILE A 36 -13.66 7.24 -35.92
N SER A 37 -12.85 8.06 -35.25
CA SER A 37 -12.17 7.62 -34.02
C SER A 37 -13.21 7.23 -32.95
N GLY A 38 -12.97 6.11 -32.25
CA GLY A 38 -13.95 5.54 -31.32
C GLY A 38 -14.14 6.34 -30.03
N ASP A 39 -13.29 7.32 -29.76
CA ASP A 39 -13.28 8.21 -28.61
C ASP A 39 -13.79 9.62 -28.93
N VAL A 40 -14.38 9.85 -30.11
CA VAL A 40 -14.93 11.13 -30.53
C VAL A 40 -16.44 11.22 -30.25
N LEU A 41 -16.84 12.23 -29.51
CA LEU A 41 -18.25 12.64 -29.35
C LEU A 41 -18.55 13.83 -30.26
N THR A 42 -19.53 13.70 -31.16
CA THR A 42 -19.87 14.77 -32.10
C THR A 42 -21.35 14.75 -32.49
N ASP A 43 -21.90 15.90 -32.85
CA ASP A 43 -23.21 16.06 -33.47
C ASP A 43 -23.10 16.65 -34.89
N PHE A 44 -21.95 16.55 -35.54
CA PHE A 44 -21.73 17.02 -36.90
C PHE A 44 -22.69 16.40 -37.91
N ASP A 45 -23.15 17.22 -38.87
CA ASP A 45 -23.87 16.73 -40.04
C ASP A 45 -22.91 16.11 -41.07
N LEU A 46 -22.62 14.83 -40.92
CA LEU A 46 -21.71 14.10 -41.79
C LEU A 46 -22.23 13.97 -43.24
N ALA A 47 -23.54 14.11 -43.48
CA ALA A 47 -24.11 14.09 -44.84
C ALA A 47 -23.60 15.26 -45.68
N GLN A 48 -23.40 16.41 -45.07
CA GLN A 48 -22.82 17.57 -45.76
C GLN A 48 -21.32 17.33 -46.06
N ALA A 49 -20.58 16.71 -45.17
CA ALA A 49 -19.18 16.36 -45.40
C ALA A 49 -19.04 15.34 -46.55
N ILE A 50 -19.93 14.36 -46.65
CA ILE A 50 -19.97 13.38 -47.76
C ILE A 50 -20.26 14.10 -49.07
N LYS A 51 -21.25 14.99 -49.12
CA LYS A 51 -21.57 15.78 -50.33
C LYS A 51 -20.38 16.63 -50.78
N PHE A 52 -19.71 17.30 -49.85
CA PHE A 52 -18.49 18.07 -50.15
C PHE A 52 -17.39 17.16 -50.75
N HIS A 53 -17.17 15.99 -50.19
CA HIS A 53 -16.20 15.00 -50.66
C HIS A 53 -16.46 14.63 -52.14
N GLN A 54 -17.73 14.31 -52.45
CA GLN A 54 -18.16 13.97 -53.82
C GLN A 54 -18.02 15.14 -54.78
N GLU A 55 -18.42 16.36 -54.40
CA GLU A 55 -18.30 17.58 -55.23
C GLU A 55 -16.86 17.91 -55.57
N LYS A 56 -15.94 17.72 -54.59
CA LYS A 56 -14.49 17.95 -54.76
C LYS A 56 -13.78 16.82 -55.49
N LYS A 57 -14.43 15.68 -55.68
CA LYS A 57 -13.81 14.44 -56.18
C LYS A 57 -12.51 14.14 -55.39
N SER A 58 -12.61 14.25 -54.12
CA SER A 58 -11.51 14.10 -53.18
C SER A 58 -11.11 12.63 -53.05
N MET A 59 -9.81 12.32 -52.92
CA MET A 59 -9.36 10.98 -52.56
C MET A 59 -9.49 10.77 -51.04
N ALA A 60 -9.27 11.84 -50.26
CA ALA A 60 -9.48 11.85 -48.81
C ALA A 60 -9.99 13.25 -48.39
N THR A 61 -11.03 13.27 -47.59
CA THR A 61 -11.55 14.47 -46.95
C THR A 61 -11.43 14.35 -45.43
N MET A 62 -10.72 15.27 -44.82
CA MET A 62 -10.69 15.44 -43.36
C MET A 62 -11.86 16.31 -42.94
N VAL A 63 -12.61 15.84 -41.95
CA VAL A 63 -13.54 16.70 -41.22
C VAL A 63 -12.74 17.51 -40.19
N LEU A 64 -12.89 18.83 -40.24
CA LEU A 64 -12.14 19.79 -39.42
C LEU A 64 -13.09 20.57 -38.52
N THR A 65 -12.57 21.05 -37.41
CA THR A 65 -13.28 22.01 -36.54
C THR A 65 -12.30 23.07 -36.03
N ARG A 66 -12.83 24.11 -35.38
CA ARG A 66 -12.01 25.18 -34.77
C ARG A 66 -11.98 25.02 -33.25
N VAL A 67 -10.81 25.15 -32.66
CA VAL A 67 -10.60 25.06 -31.22
C VAL A 67 -9.75 26.22 -30.72
N THR A 68 -9.93 26.56 -29.44
CA THR A 68 -9.15 27.64 -28.80
C THR A 68 -7.72 27.22 -28.49
N ASN A 69 -7.47 25.94 -28.22
CA ASN A 69 -6.13 25.39 -27.96
C ASN A 69 -5.84 24.24 -28.94
N PRO A 70 -5.08 24.48 -30.03
CA PRO A 70 -4.83 23.47 -31.06
C PRO A 70 -3.62 22.57 -30.80
N LEU A 71 -2.85 22.77 -29.72
CA LEU A 71 -1.56 22.09 -29.50
C LEU A 71 -1.65 20.55 -29.34
N GLU A 72 -2.79 20.05 -28.91
CA GLU A 72 -2.98 18.63 -28.68
C GLU A 72 -3.45 17.86 -29.93
N TYR A 73 -3.69 18.58 -31.02
CA TYR A 73 -4.31 18.06 -32.24
C TYR A 73 -3.45 18.30 -33.49
N GLY A 74 -3.83 17.68 -34.58
CA GLY A 74 -3.27 17.96 -35.90
C GLY A 74 -3.81 19.26 -36.47
N VAL A 75 -2.97 20.29 -36.64
CA VAL A 75 -3.35 21.61 -37.14
C VAL A 75 -3.32 21.63 -38.66
N VAL A 76 -4.35 22.21 -39.27
CA VAL A 76 -4.58 22.17 -40.71
C VAL A 76 -4.74 23.59 -41.28
N ILE A 77 -4.16 23.84 -42.47
CA ILE A 77 -4.50 24.98 -43.31
C ILE A 77 -5.14 24.48 -44.63
N THR A 78 -6.28 25.06 -44.97
CA THR A 78 -6.94 24.85 -46.25
C THR A 78 -6.82 26.09 -47.14
N ALA A 79 -6.76 25.89 -48.46
CA ALA A 79 -7.00 26.96 -49.45
C ALA A 79 -8.50 27.32 -49.48
N GLU A 80 -8.86 28.37 -50.22
CA GLU A 80 -10.26 28.85 -50.36
C GLU A 80 -11.20 27.77 -50.91
N ASP A 81 -10.70 26.89 -51.76
CA ASP A 81 -11.45 25.78 -52.34
C ASP A 81 -11.59 24.57 -51.41
N GLY A 82 -11.01 24.64 -50.23
CA GLY A 82 -10.98 23.57 -49.21
C GLY A 82 -9.81 22.59 -49.37
N LYS A 83 -8.92 22.74 -50.37
CA LYS A 83 -7.75 21.87 -50.51
C LYS A 83 -6.80 22.06 -49.34
N ILE A 84 -6.34 20.98 -48.70
CA ILE A 84 -5.34 21.06 -47.63
C ILE A 84 -3.99 21.39 -48.20
N VAL A 85 -3.39 22.48 -47.71
CA VAL A 85 -2.08 22.97 -48.16
C VAL A 85 -0.98 22.73 -47.12
N ARG A 86 -1.38 22.57 -45.85
CA ARG A 86 -0.44 22.28 -44.76
C ARG A 86 -1.14 21.49 -43.65
N PHE A 87 -0.43 20.52 -43.15
CA PHE A 87 -0.85 19.70 -41.99
C PHE A 87 0.35 19.51 -41.08
N LEU A 88 0.16 19.67 -39.75
CA LEU A 88 1.19 19.47 -38.76
C LEU A 88 0.59 18.84 -37.52
N GLU A 89 1.05 17.63 -37.17
CA GLU A 89 0.56 16.87 -36.02
C GLU A 89 1.18 17.37 -34.72
N LYS A 90 0.35 17.74 -33.75
CA LYS A 90 0.73 18.18 -32.39
C LYS A 90 1.90 19.19 -32.36
N PRO A 91 1.71 20.37 -32.95
CA PRO A 91 2.77 21.38 -33.07
C PRO A 91 3.13 21.98 -31.70
N SER A 92 4.34 22.53 -31.60
CA SER A 92 4.69 23.46 -30.52
C SER A 92 4.06 24.84 -30.72
N TRP A 93 3.97 25.67 -29.67
CA TRP A 93 3.39 27.01 -29.78
C TRP A 93 4.02 27.88 -30.89
N GLY A 94 5.32 27.73 -31.12
CA GLY A 94 6.02 28.47 -32.18
C GLY A 94 5.67 28.01 -33.61
N GLU A 95 5.01 26.87 -33.73
CA GLU A 95 4.65 26.26 -35.03
C GLU A 95 3.15 26.35 -35.32
N VAL A 96 2.33 26.82 -34.36
CA VAL A 96 0.89 27.01 -34.56
C VAL A 96 0.63 28.14 -35.54
N PHE A 97 -0.14 27.85 -36.57
CA PHE A 97 -0.48 28.76 -37.64
C PHE A 97 -1.98 28.79 -38.00
N SER A 98 -2.79 28.03 -37.32
CA SER A 98 -4.25 27.94 -37.53
C SER A 98 -4.94 27.44 -36.26
N ASP A 99 -6.20 27.81 -36.09
CA ASP A 99 -7.11 27.29 -35.04
C ASP A 99 -7.94 26.10 -35.52
N THR A 100 -7.76 25.71 -36.79
CA THR A 100 -8.48 24.61 -37.44
C THR A 100 -7.71 23.30 -37.24
N ILE A 101 -8.40 22.30 -36.72
CA ILE A 101 -7.80 21.03 -36.34
C ILE A 101 -8.46 19.83 -37.04
N ASN A 102 -7.71 18.73 -37.09
CA ASN A 102 -8.16 17.42 -37.50
C ASN A 102 -9.03 16.79 -36.36
N THR A 103 -10.24 16.35 -36.70
CA THR A 103 -11.21 15.81 -35.74
C THR A 103 -11.15 14.30 -35.59
N GLY A 104 -10.29 13.59 -36.31
CA GLY A 104 -10.28 12.13 -36.36
C GLY A 104 -11.42 11.52 -37.18
N ILE A 105 -12.10 12.31 -38.00
CA ILE A 105 -13.18 11.87 -38.89
C ILE A 105 -12.72 12.08 -40.33
N TYR A 106 -12.78 11.02 -41.13
CA TYR A 106 -12.30 11.05 -42.53
C TYR A 106 -13.30 10.39 -43.47
N ILE A 107 -13.42 10.90 -44.70
CA ILE A 107 -14.13 10.28 -45.79
C ILE A 107 -13.08 9.90 -46.83
N LEU A 108 -13.00 8.64 -47.17
CA LEU A 108 -11.92 8.08 -47.98
C LEU A 108 -12.44 7.29 -49.18
N GLU A 109 -11.77 7.45 -50.31
CA GLU A 109 -11.97 6.60 -51.47
C GLU A 109 -11.16 5.30 -51.31
N PRO A 110 -11.65 4.15 -51.86
CA PRO A 110 -10.93 2.86 -51.76
C PRO A 110 -9.51 2.88 -52.32
N GLU A 111 -9.21 3.76 -53.28
CA GLU A 111 -7.87 3.95 -53.85
C GLU A 111 -6.81 4.28 -52.81
N ILE A 112 -7.19 4.80 -51.63
CA ILE A 112 -6.30 5.14 -50.53
C ILE A 112 -5.48 3.95 -50.05
N PHE A 113 -6.04 2.74 -50.13
CA PHE A 113 -5.38 1.52 -49.73
C PHE A 113 -4.09 1.20 -50.48
N LYS A 114 -3.89 1.77 -51.69
CA LYS A 114 -2.63 1.66 -52.48
C LYS A 114 -1.44 2.31 -51.78
N TYR A 115 -1.71 3.27 -50.89
CA TYR A 115 -0.69 4.06 -50.17
C TYR A 115 -0.43 3.56 -48.77
N ILE A 116 -1.21 2.58 -48.28
CA ILE A 116 -1.08 2.01 -46.93
C ILE A 116 -0.43 0.62 -47.05
N PRO A 117 0.79 0.43 -46.53
CA PRO A 117 1.45 -0.87 -46.56
C PRO A 117 0.75 -1.89 -45.65
N ALA A 118 0.64 -3.10 -46.11
CA ALA A 118 0.03 -4.18 -45.29
C ALA A 118 0.95 -4.60 -44.15
N LYS A 119 0.35 -4.93 -43.00
CA LYS A 119 1.04 -5.48 -41.79
C LYS A 119 2.20 -4.61 -41.30
N THR A 120 2.06 -3.31 -41.42
CA THR A 120 3.05 -2.32 -41.00
C THR A 120 2.36 -1.28 -40.14
N GLU A 121 3.03 -0.80 -39.09
CA GLU A 121 2.56 0.33 -38.30
C GLU A 121 2.50 1.58 -39.21
N PHE A 122 1.32 2.07 -39.45
CA PHE A 122 1.06 3.18 -40.34
C PHE A 122 -0.12 4.01 -39.80
N ASP A 123 0.10 5.30 -39.65
CA ASP A 123 -0.85 6.22 -39.06
C ASP A 123 -1.39 7.21 -40.08
N PHE A 124 -2.66 7.59 -39.97
CA PHE A 124 -3.26 8.58 -40.85
C PHE A 124 -2.52 9.90 -40.76
N SER A 125 -2.36 10.43 -39.56
CA SER A 125 -1.80 11.78 -39.34
C SER A 125 -0.29 11.85 -39.54
N LYS A 126 0.45 10.80 -39.10
CA LYS A 126 1.93 10.79 -39.16
C LYS A 126 2.48 10.35 -40.52
N ASN A 127 1.77 9.49 -41.22
CA ASN A 127 2.29 8.84 -42.41
C ASN A 127 1.48 9.17 -43.68
N LEU A 128 0.17 8.85 -43.68
CA LEU A 128 -0.64 8.90 -44.88
C LEU A 128 -0.87 10.34 -45.39
N PHE A 129 -1.38 11.22 -44.54
CA PHE A 129 -1.71 12.57 -44.97
C PHE A 129 -0.46 13.40 -45.36
N PRO A 130 0.67 13.31 -44.65
CA PRO A 130 1.92 13.90 -45.12
C PRO A 130 2.40 13.35 -46.48
N LEU A 131 2.23 12.04 -46.72
CA LEU A 131 2.55 11.42 -48.01
C LEU A 131 1.66 11.98 -49.13
N MET A 132 0.34 12.07 -48.90
CA MET A 132 -0.62 12.61 -49.85
C MET A 132 -0.30 14.07 -50.23
N LEU A 133 0.06 14.87 -49.22
CA LEU A 133 0.46 16.26 -49.46
C LEU A 133 1.74 16.36 -50.31
N LYS A 134 2.72 15.50 -49.99
CA LYS A 134 4.00 15.45 -50.74
C LYS A 134 3.80 15.03 -52.20
N GLU A 135 2.91 14.10 -52.45
CA GLU A 135 2.60 13.59 -53.80
C GLU A 135 1.55 14.45 -54.56
N GLY A 136 1.00 15.47 -53.91
CA GLY A 136 0.01 16.37 -54.49
C GLY A 136 -1.37 15.74 -54.73
N LEU A 137 -1.68 14.64 -54.01
CA LEU A 137 -2.94 13.92 -54.14
C LEU A 137 -4.14 14.77 -53.66
N PRO A 138 -5.38 14.48 -54.16
CA PRO A 138 -6.58 15.23 -53.76
C PRO A 138 -6.95 15.04 -52.30
N LEU A 139 -6.40 15.88 -51.43
CA LEU A 139 -6.68 15.89 -49.98
C LEU A 139 -7.38 17.23 -49.65
N TYR A 140 -8.60 17.12 -49.12
CA TYR A 140 -9.45 18.28 -48.79
C TYR A 140 -9.84 18.30 -47.33
N GLY A 141 -10.14 19.47 -46.79
CA GLY A 141 -10.64 19.71 -45.45
C GLY A 141 -12.04 20.32 -45.48
N TYR A 142 -12.98 19.70 -44.81
CA TYR A 142 -14.33 20.20 -44.61
C TYR A 142 -14.46 20.74 -43.18
N ILE A 143 -14.67 22.03 -43.01
CA ILE A 143 -14.89 22.62 -41.66
C ILE A 143 -16.35 22.41 -41.29
N ALA A 144 -16.57 21.53 -40.33
CA ALA A 144 -17.90 21.21 -39.82
C ALA A 144 -18.32 22.16 -38.70
N GLU A 145 -19.63 22.44 -38.66
CA GLU A 145 -20.27 23.18 -37.56
C GLU A 145 -20.97 22.22 -36.63
N GLY A 146 -20.91 22.45 -35.31
CA GLY A 146 -21.53 21.64 -34.28
C GLY A 146 -20.57 21.35 -33.13
N TYR A 147 -20.97 20.44 -32.27
CA TYR A 147 -20.18 20.00 -31.15
C TYR A 147 -19.19 18.92 -31.58
N TRP A 148 -17.98 19.03 -31.07
CA TRP A 148 -16.96 18.01 -31.21
C TRP A 148 -16.07 17.96 -29.96
N LYS A 149 -15.77 16.75 -29.50
CA LYS A 149 -14.89 16.52 -28.36
C LYS A 149 -14.17 15.18 -28.51
N ASP A 150 -12.88 15.19 -28.33
CA ASP A 150 -12.03 14.01 -28.16
C ASP A 150 -12.04 13.61 -26.67
N ILE A 151 -12.49 12.38 -26.36
CA ILE A 151 -12.57 11.85 -24.98
C ILE A 151 -11.29 11.06 -24.66
N GLY A 152 -10.14 11.71 -24.76
CA GLY A 152 -8.84 11.10 -24.59
C GLY A 152 -8.41 10.87 -23.14
N ASN A 153 -9.13 11.42 -22.16
CA ASN A 153 -8.87 11.26 -20.74
C ASN A 153 -10.16 11.36 -19.88
N LEU A 154 -10.01 11.09 -18.58
CA LEU A 154 -11.16 11.01 -17.66
C LEU A 154 -11.81 12.38 -17.37
N ASP A 155 -11.04 13.46 -17.40
CA ASP A 155 -11.58 14.82 -17.22
C ASP A 155 -12.45 15.20 -18.40
N GLU A 156 -11.99 14.89 -19.63
CA GLU A 156 -12.77 15.08 -20.85
C GLU A 156 -14.02 14.19 -20.90
N TYR A 157 -13.93 12.97 -20.32
CA TYR A 157 -15.08 12.07 -20.18
C TYR A 157 -16.17 12.69 -19.28
N MET A 158 -15.80 13.21 -18.10
CA MET A 158 -16.74 13.89 -17.19
C MET A 158 -17.33 15.16 -17.83
N LEU A 159 -16.48 15.95 -18.49
CA LEU A 159 -16.89 17.16 -19.20
C LEU A 159 -17.89 16.85 -20.33
N ALA A 160 -17.65 15.79 -21.10
CA ALA A 160 -18.56 15.35 -22.15
C ALA A 160 -19.97 15.03 -21.62
N HIS A 161 -20.08 14.37 -20.45
CA HIS A 161 -21.37 14.12 -19.80
C HIS A 161 -22.06 15.42 -19.39
N GLN A 162 -21.32 16.38 -18.82
CA GLN A 162 -21.90 17.68 -18.46
C GLN A 162 -22.38 18.45 -19.70
N ASN A 163 -21.65 18.39 -20.80
CA ASN A 163 -22.04 19.03 -22.06
C ASN A 163 -23.29 18.41 -22.68
N VAL A 164 -23.48 17.08 -22.53
CA VAL A 164 -24.74 16.41 -22.91
C VAL A 164 -25.89 16.87 -22.01
N LEU A 165 -25.67 16.93 -20.70
CA LEU A 165 -26.69 17.34 -19.72
C LEU A 165 -27.08 18.82 -19.85
N SER A 166 -26.16 19.70 -20.25
CA SER A 166 -26.42 21.12 -20.52
C SER A 166 -27.11 21.36 -21.86
N GLY A 167 -27.18 20.32 -22.72
CA GLY A 167 -27.77 20.43 -24.06
C GLY A 167 -26.85 21.08 -25.10
N GLU A 168 -25.58 21.21 -24.84
CA GLU A 168 -24.58 21.67 -25.81
C GLU A 168 -24.40 20.67 -26.96
N VAL A 169 -24.62 19.38 -26.69
CA VAL A 169 -24.56 18.30 -27.66
C VAL A 169 -25.97 17.91 -28.08
N LYS A 170 -26.27 17.93 -29.37
CA LYS A 170 -27.59 17.55 -29.92
C LYS A 170 -27.68 16.03 -30.08
N LEU A 171 -27.87 15.33 -28.98
CA LEU A 171 -28.07 13.88 -28.97
C LEU A 171 -29.49 13.49 -28.60
N LYS A 172 -29.96 12.36 -29.18
CA LYS A 172 -31.22 11.73 -28.74
C LYS A 172 -30.91 10.94 -27.48
N ILE A 173 -31.34 11.50 -26.33
CA ILE A 173 -31.22 10.82 -25.04
C ILE A 173 -32.30 9.72 -24.96
N PRO A 174 -31.93 8.47 -24.66
CA PRO A 174 -32.90 7.39 -24.50
C PRO A 174 -33.70 7.57 -23.22
N GLY A 175 -34.95 7.09 -23.24
CA GLY A 175 -35.85 7.15 -22.08
C GLY A 175 -37.03 8.13 -22.26
N GLU A 176 -37.88 8.21 -21.23
CA GLU A 176 -39.01 9.12 -21.17
C GLU A 176 -38.61 10.40 -20.45
N ARG A 177 -38.86 11.55 -21.08
CA ARG A 177 -38.61 12.86 -20.47
C ARG A 177 -39.69 13.20 -19.46
N LEU A 178 -39.33 13.33 -18.21
CA LEU A 178 -40.26 13.78 -17.17
C LEU A 178 -40.58 15.27 -17.33
N ASN A 179 -41.88 15.60 -17.26
CA ASN A 179 -42.33 17.00 -17.36
C ASN A 179 -42.18 17.74 -16.03
N ILE A 180 -40.93 18.10 -15.68
CA ILE A 180 -40.58 18.88 -14.49
C ILE A 180 -40.21 20.29 -14.93
N ILE A 181 -40.93 21.29 -14.43
CA ILE A 181 -40.72 22.70 -14.84
C ILE A 181 -39.27 23.14 -14.59
N GLY A 182 -38.63 23.58 -15.66
CA GLY A 182 -37.25 24.10 -15.62
C GLY A 182 -36.14 23.06 -15.41
N ARG A 183 -36.42 21.77 -15.69
CA ARG A 183 -35.47 20.67 -15.52
C ARG A 183 -35.58 19.66 -16.63
N ASP A 184 -34.43 19.15 -17.07
CA ASP A 184 -34.32 18.12 -18.09
C ASP A 184 -33.98 16.79 -17.42
N VAL A 185 -34.99 15.95 -17.22
CA VAL A 185 -34.87 14.64 -16.57
C VAL A 185 -35.38 13.56 -17.52
N TRP A 186 -34.50 12.59 -17.83
CA TRP A 186 -34.87 11.41 -18.64
C TRP A 186 -34.82 10.16 -17.79
N VAL A 187 -35.78 9.27 -17.98
CA VAL A 187 -35.91 8.05 -17.18
C VAL A 187 -36.12 6.85 -18.10
N GLY A 188 -35.28 5.84 -17.91
CA GLY A 188 -35.35 4.55 -18.59
C GLY A 188 -36.50 3.69 -18.10
N LYS A 189 -36.86 2.67 -18.88
CA LYS A 189 -38.01 1.77 -18.60
C LYS A 189 -37.84 1.06 -17.24
N ASN A 190 -38.97 0.77 -16.57
CA ASN A 190 -39.07 0.01 -15.33
C ASN A 190 -38.31 0.62 -14.13
N SER A 191 -37.90 1.87 -14.19
CA SER A 191 -37.25 2.54 -13.06
C SER A 191 -38.26 3.02 -12.03
N ASN A 192 -38.03 2.74 -10.74
CA ASN A 192 -38.90 3.09 -9.62
C ASN A 192 -38.28 4.28 -8.86
N ILE A 193 -38.92 5.44 -8.97
CA ILE A 193 -38.41 6.68 -8.40
C ILE A 193 -39.42 7.21 -7.38
N SER A 194 -38.99 7.42 -6.14
CA SER A 194 -39.84 8.01 -5.11
C SER A 194 -40.26 9.43 -5.46
N ALA A 195 -41.49 9.77 -5.14
CA ALA A 195 -42.05 11.12 -5.34
C ALA A 195 -41.31 12.21 -4.50
N LYS A 196 -40.46 11.82 -3.52
CA LYS A 196 -39.71 12.75 -2.68
C LYS A 196 -38.28 13.00 -3.19
N VAL A 197 -37.91 12.46 -4.35
CA VAL A 197 -36.63 12.72 -5.00
C VAL A 197 -36.60 14.18 -5.45
N LYS A 198 -35.44 14.80 -5.22
CA LYS A 198 -35.17 16.18 -5.66
C LYS A 198 -34.26 16.14 -6.88
N PHE A 199 -34.69 16.85 -7.92
CA PHE A 199 -33.87 17.00 -9.14
C PHE A 199 -33.38 18.44 -9.29
N LYS A 200 -32.14 18.61 -9.75
CA LYS A 200 -31.56 19.91 -10.11
C LYS A 200 -30.74 19.76 -11.38
N GLY A 201 -30.89 20.70 -12.32
CA GLY A 201 -30.20 20.63 -13.61
C GLY A 201 -30.66 19.44 -14.45
N GLY A 202 -29.75 18.95 -15.32
CA GLY A 202 -29.99 17.79 -16.18
C GLY A 202 -29.72 16.48 -15.43
N VAL A 203 -30.65 15.49 -15.59
CA VAL A 203 -30.46 14.18 -14.97
C VAL A 203 -30.91 13.09 -15.94
N ILE A 204 -30.04 12.11 -16.16
CA ILE A 204 -30.34 10.92 -16.97
C ILE A 204 -30.33 9.70 -16.05
N ILE A 205 -31.39 8.90 -16.09
CA ILE A 205 -31.58 7.69 -15.31
C ILE A 205 -31.81 6.52 -16.27
N GLY A 206 -31.00 5.49 -16.16
CA GLY A 206 -31.12 4.27 -16.95
C GLY A 206 -32.35 3.43 -16.62
N GLN A 207 -32.42 2.22 -17.15
CA GLN A 207 -33.54 1.28 -16.95
C GLN A 207 -33.36 0.54 -15.62
N ASN A 208 -34.50 0.04 -15.07
CA ASN A 208 -34.55 -0.81 -13.87
C ASN A 208 -33.87 -0.19 -12.63
N CYS A 209 -33.76 1.13 -12.54
CA CYS A 209 -33.21 1.83 -11.39
C CYS A 209 -34.19 1.91 -10.24
N VAL A 210 -33.68 1.93 -9.00
CA VAL A 210 -34.48 2.15 -7.78
C VAL A 210 -33.92 3.34 -7.03
N ILE A 211 -34.71 4.40 -6.87
CA ILE A 211 -34.33 5.65 -6.21
C ILE A 211 -35.30 5.94 -5.06
N GLU A 212 -34.77 5.86 -3.84
CA GLU A 212 -35.54 5.93 -2.61
C GLU A 212 -35.85 7.37 -2.16
N ASP A 213 -36.56 7.49 -1.05
CA ASP A 213 -37.05 8.76 -0.48
C ASP A 213 -35.93 9.75 -0.15
N GLY A 214 -36.12 11.00 -0.54
CA GLY A 214 -35.25 12.11 -0.12
C GLY A 214 -33.88 12.20 -0.82
N VAL A 215 -33.64 11.39 -1.85
CA VAL A 215 -32.45 11.46 -2.69
C VAL A 215 -32.40 12.81 -3.41
N ASP A 216 -31.23 13.40 -3.51
CA ASP A 216 -30.94 14.67 -4.21
C ASP A 216 -30.03 14.38 -5.42
N LEU A 217 -30.52 14.58 -6.64
CA LEU A 217 -29.81 14.36 -7.90
C LEU A 217 -29.59 15.70 -8.61
N GLU A 218 -28.34 16.02 -8.89
CA GLU A 218 -27.95 17.28 -9.53
C GLU A 218 -26.93 17.02 -10.65
N ASN A 219 -27.26 17.36 -11.91
CA ASN A 219 -26.36 17.24 -13.07
C ASN A 219 -25.65 15.88 -13.14
N CYS A 220 -26.38 14.78 -13.08
CA CYS A 220 -25.79 13.44 -12.98
C CYS A 220 -26.40 12.45 -13.98
N VAL A 221 -25.62 11.40 -14.24
CA VAL A 221 -26.01 10.28 -15.10
C VAL A 221 -25.94 8.99 -14.31
N LEU A 222 -27.03 8.21 -14.34
CA LEU A 222 -27.12 6.88 -13.73
C LEU A 222 -27.35 5.86 -14.84
N GLY A 223 -26.50 4.84 -14.91
CA GLY A 223 -26.64 3.69 -15.78
C GLY A 223 -27.79 2.78 -15.38
N ASP A 224 -27.90 1.64 -16.04
CA ASP A 224 -28.99 0.70 -15.82
C ASP A 224 -28.85 -0.03 -14.48
N GLY A 225 -29.97 -0.33 -13.81
CA GLY A 225 -30.02 -1.12 -12.59
C GLY A 225 -29.38 -0.48 -11.34
N CYS A 226 -29.16 0.83 -11.34
CA CYS A 226 -28.62 1.53 -10.18
C CYS A 226 -29.61 1.54 -9.00
N ILE A 227 -29.11 1.39 -7.78
CA ILE A 227 -29.90 1.44 -6.54
C ILE A 227 -29.38 2.58 -5.67
N ILE A 228 -30.20 3.61 -5.47
CA ILE A 228 -29.85 4.78 -4.67
C ILE A 228 -30.73 4.83 -3.42
N LYS A 229 -30.10 4.66 -2.27
CA LYS A 229 -30.78 4.59 -0.97
C LYS A 229 -31.13 5.97 -0.43
N LYS A 230 -31.97 5.97 0.63
CA LYS A 230 -32.56 7.18 1.24
C LYS A 230 -31.53 8.27 1.51
N SER A 231 -31.90 9.51 1.20
CA SER A 231 -31.16 10.72 1.53
C SER A 231 -29.75 10.78 0.94
N ALA A 232 -29.39 9.92 0.00
CA ALA A 232 -28.14 10.02 -0.74
C ALA A 232 -28.13 11.29 -1.60
N ARG A 233 -26.94 11.86 -1.81
CA ARG A 233 -26.72 13.07 -2.63
C ARG A 233 -25.73 12.77 -3.73
N ILE A 234 -26.13 13.02 -4.97
CA ILE A 234 -25.31 12.78 -6.16
C ILE A 234 -25.29 14.06 -6.97
N LYS A 235 -24.12 14.66 -7.10
CA LYS A 235 -23.91 15.91 -7.81
C LYS A 235 -22.79 15.78 -8.82
N GLY A 236 -23.04 16.14 -10.08
CA GLY A 236 -22.04 16.14 -11.16
C GLY A 236 -21.44 14.77 -11.48
N ALA A 237 -21.96 13.69 -10.88
CA ALA A 237 -21.35 12.37 -10.96
C ALA A 237 -21.97 11.50 -12.06
N THR A 238 -21.16 10.57 -12.58
CA THR A 238 -21.57 9.55 -13.55
C THR A 238 -21.43 8.17 -12.91
N LEU A 239 -22.56 7.47 -12.81
CA LEU A 239 -22.65 6.11 -12.28
C LEU A 239 -22.96 5.15 -13.43
N TRP A 240 -22.15 4.09 -13.54
CA TRP A 240 -22.37 3.03 -14.52
C TRP A 240 -23.39 2.00 -14.01
N ASP A 241 -23.57 0.92 -14.77
CA ASP A 241 -24.61 -0.05 -14.51
C ASP A 241 -24.46 -0.79 -13.18
N GLY A 242 -25.57 -1.01 -12.48
CA GLY A 242 -25.61 -1.79 -11.26
C GLY A 242 -24.91 -1.18 -10.06
N VAL A 243 -24.66 0.13 -10.07
CA VAL A 243 -24.04 0.82 -8.93
C VAL A 243 -25.02 0.92 -7.76
N HIS A 244 -24.57 0.59 -6.57
CA HIS A 244 -25.31 0.73 -5.32
C HIS A 244 -24.76 1.89 -4.49
N VAL A 245 -25.63 2.82 -4.10
CA VAL A 245 -25.30 3.97 -3.23
C VAL A 245 -26.13 3.89 -1.95
N GLY A 246 -25.44 3.78 -0.81
CA GLY A 246 -26.02 3.63 0.52
C GLY A 246 -26.75 4.87 1.06
N GLU A 247 -27.37 4.71 2.22
CA GLU A 247 -28.10 5.80 2.88
C GLU A 247 -27.17 6.96 3.28
N ASN A 248 -27.60 8.19 3.02
CA ASN A 248 -26.85 9.43 3.31
C ASN A 248 -25.46 9.53 2.65
N ALA A 249 -25.11 8.65 1.72
CA ALA A 249 -23.85 8.74 0.99
C ALA A 249 -23.81 10.00 0.10
N ARG A 250 -22.61 10.51 -0.17
CA ARG A 250 -22.38 11.72 -0.97
C ARG A 250 -21.38 11.44 -2.08
N LEU A 251 -21.76 11.78 -3.30
CA LEU A 251 -20.91 11.67 -4.48
C LEU A 251 -20.87 13.03 -5.18
N ASP A 252 -19.70 13.63 -5.21
CA ASP A 252 -19.46 14.94 -5.85
C ASP A 252 -18.52 14.79 -7.03
N GLU A 253 -18.99 15.15 -8.25
CA GLU A 253 -18.21 15.20 -9.50
C GLU A 253 -17.27 13.98 -9.68
N ALA A 254 -17.83 12.78 -9.52
CA ALA A 254 -17.08 11.52 -9.49
C ALA A 254 -17.57 10.53 -10.55
N VAL A 255 -16.73 9.60 -10.95
CA VAL A 255 -17.10 8.47 -11.80
C VAL A 255 -17.10 7.18 -11.00
N ILE A 256 -18.24 6.50 -10.97
CA ILE A 256 -18.40 5.20 -10.31
C ILE A 256 -18.75 4.16 -11.36
N SER A 257 -17.83 3.21 -11.56
CA SER A 257 -18.00 2.18 -12.58
C SER A 257 -18.90 1.03 -12.11
N SER A 258 -19.23 0.12 -13.05
CA SER A 258 -20.26 -0.88 -12.89
C SER A 258 -20.11 -1.78 -11.66
N GLN A 259 -21.22 -2.22 -11.08
CA GLN A 259 -21.30 -3.18 -9.97
C GLN A 259 -20.56 -2.73 -8.70
N THR A 260 -20.29 -1.44 -8.56
CA THR A 260 -19.61 -0.88 -7.38
C THR A 260 -20.61 -0.55 -6.28
N HIS A 261 -20.22 -0.86 -5.05
CA HIS A 261 -21.01 -0.60 -3.84
C HIS A 261 -20.38 0.54 -3.03
N VAL A 262 -21.09 1.64 -2.91
CA VAL A 262 -20.76 2.75 -2.00
C VAL A 262 -21.72 2.64 -0.82
N GLU A 263 -21.21 2.27 0.35
CA GLU A 263 -22.01 1.99 1.54
C GLU A 263 -22.52 3.27 2.22
N ASP A 264 -23.34 3.11 3.29
CA ASP A 264 -23.98 4.21 3.99
C ASP A 264 -23.02 5.29 4.46
N SER A 265 -23.39 6.55 4.30
CA SER A 265 -22.65 7.73 4.75
C SER A 265 -21.23 7.82 4.21
N ALA A 266 -20.85 7.06 3.19
CA ALA A 266 -19.57 7.21 2.52
C ALA A 266 -19.56 8.51 1.68
N GLU A 267 -18.40 9.13 1.58
CA GLU A 267 -18.18 10.37 0.83
C GLU A 267 -17.16 10.14 -0.29
N VAL A 268 -17.50 10.53 -1.51
CA VAL A 268 -16.61 10.48 -2.67
C VAL A 268 -16.49 11.89 -3.21
N GLU A 269 -15.28 12.43 -3.12
CA GLU A 269 -15.00 13.82 -3.46
C GLU A 269 -14.69 14.00 -4.95
N ASN A 270 -14.62 15.25 -5.38
CA ASN A 270 -14.45 15.68 -6.78
C ASN A 270 -13.26 15.02 -7.49
N GLY A 271 -13.46 14.62 -8.74
CA GLY A 271 -12.43 14.00 -9.59
C GLY A 271 -12.06 12.57 -9.19
N ALA A 272 -12.71 12.01 -8.17
CA ALA A 272 -12.48 10.63 -7.78
C ALA A 272 -13.09 9.65 -8.79
N ILE A 273 -12.36 8.58 -9.09
CA ILE A 273 -12.77 7.55 -10.03
C ILE A 273 -12.69 6.19 -9.37
N ILE A 274 -13.82 5.52 -9.26
CA ILE A 274 -13.92 4.18 -8.66
C ILE A 274 -14.30 3.19 -9.75
N SER A 275 -13.38 2.26 -10.02
CA SER A 275 -13.57 1.25 -11.05
C SER A 275 -14.57 0.16 -10.63
N GLU A 276 -14.78 -0.80 -11.52
CA GLU A 276 -15.81 -1.82 -11.39
C GLU A 276 -15.63 -2.77 -10.19
N GLU A 277 -16.72 -3.31 -9.68
CA GLU A 277 -16.78 -4.31 -8.61
C GLU A 277 -16.04 -3.88 -7.32
N CYS A 278 -15.90 -2.57 -7.07
CA CYS A 278 -15.29 -2.06 -5.86
C CYS A 278 -16.32 -1.99 -4.70
N ARG A 279 -15.82 -2.02 -3.47
CA ARG A 279 -16.63 -1.82 -2.27
C ARG A 279 -16.02 -0.72 -1.40
N ILE A 280 -16.78 0.36 -1.22
CA ILE A 280 -16.41 1.50 -0.38
C ILE A 280 -17.20 1.39 0.91
N GLY A 281 -16.51 1.14 2.01
CA GLY A 281 -17.10 0.86 3.32
C GLY A 281 -17.87 2.02 3.91
N LYS A 282 -18.76 1.75 4.85
CA LYS A 282 -19.62 2.72 5.53
C LYS A 282 -18.80 3.87 6.13
N GLY A 283 -19.23 5.12 5.85
CA GLY A 283 -18.53 6.31 6.36
C GLY A 283 -17.09 6.48 5.88
N ALA A 284 -16.66 5.77 4.85
CA ALA A 284 -15.36 5.97 4.24
C ALA A 284 -15.33 7.26 3.42
N ILE A 285 -14.18 7.90 3.34
CA ILE A 285 -13.97 9.15 2.59
C ILE A 285 -12.94 8.89 1.49
N ILE A 286 -13.35 9.06 0.25
CA ILE A 286 -12.46 9.02 -0.92
C ILE A 286 -12.14 10.46 -1.29
N ARG A 287 -10.89 10.86 -1.15
CA ARG A 287 -10.43 12.23 -1.40
C ARG A 287 -10.40 12.57 -2.88
N GLU A 288 -10.27 13.87 -3.16
CA GLU A 288 -10.22 14.44 -4.50
C GLU A 288 -9.18 13.75 -5.39
N ASN A 289 -9.55 13.50 -6.66
CA ASN A 289 -8.68 12.92 -7.70
C ASN A 289 -8.11 11.51 -7.41
N VAL A 290 -8.61 10.83 -6.38
CA VAL A 290 -8.22 9.44 -6.08
C VAL A 290 -8.79 8.49 -7.12
N LYS A 291 -7.95 7.58 -7.62
CA LYS A 291 -8.33 6.52 -8.56
C LYS A 291 -8.28 5.16 -7.87
N ILE A 292 -9.40 4.47 -7.83
CA ILE A 292 -9.50 3.12 -7.25
C ILE A 292 -9.72 2.13 -8.40
N TRP A 293 -8.76 1.21 -8.57
CA TRP A 293 -8.79 0.21 -9.64
C TRP A 293 -9.80 -0.91 -9.34
N PRO A 294 -10.15 -1.76 -10.33
CA PRO A 294 -11.20 -2.77 -10.18
C PRO A 294 -11.02 -3.71 -8.99
N LYS A 295 -12.15 -4.13 -8.41
CA LYS A 295 -12.24 -5.18 -7.38
C LYS A 295 -11.54 -4.84 -6.06
N LYS A 296 -11.42 -3.54 -5.72
CA LYS A 296 -10.79 -3.08 -4.50
C LYS A 296 -11.80 -2.90 -3.36
N GLN A 297 -11.30 -3.03 -2.13
CA GLN A 297 -12.10 -2.84 -0.92
C GLN A 297 -11.51 -1.72 -0.05
N VAL A 298 -12.37 -0.80 0.35
CA VAL A 298 -12.04 0.26 1.32
C VAL A 298 -12.77 -0.05 2.62
N GLU A 299 -12.05 -0.13 3.73
CA GLU A 299 -12.63 -0.41 5.04
C GLU A 299 -13.54 0.73 5.53
N GLU A 300 -14.50 0.37 6.39
CA GLU A 300 -15.42 1.29 7.04
C GLU A 300 -14.68 2.42 7.78
N GLY A 301 -15.14 3.65 7.56
CA GLY A 301 -14.60 4.86 8.19
C GLY A 301 -13.14 5.17 7.85
N SER A 302 -12.61 4.59 6.76
CA SER A 302 -11.26 4.90 6.25
C SER A 302 -11.27 6.20 5.46
N THR A 303 -10.11 6.88 5.42
CA THR A 303 -9.87 7.99 4.48
C THR A 303 -8.81 7.57 3.46
N VAL A 304 -9.20 7.57 2.18
CA VAL A 304 -8.29 7.25 1.06
C VAL A 304 -7.81 8.56 0.46
N TYR A 305 -6.52 8.79 0.48
CA TYR A 305 -5.86 10.02 0.00
C TYR A 305 -4.86 9.75 -1.14
N THR A 306 -4.66 8.50 -1.52
CA THR A 306 -3.85 8.10 -2.69
C THR A 306 -4.57 7.03 -3.49
N SER A 307 -4.27 6.94 -4.78
CA SER A 307 -4.91 5.95 -5.65
C SER A 307 -4.57 4.51 -5.25
N ILE A 308 -5.57 3.63 -5.28
CA ILE A 308 -5.43 2.21 -4.98
C ILE A 308 -5.33 1.44 -6.30
N ILE A 309 -4.12 1.04 -6.67
CA ILE A 309 -3.84 0.37 -7.95
C ILE A 309 -3.54 -1.11 -7.73
N TRP A 310 -2.54 -1.41 -6.92
CA TRP A 310 -2.02 -2.77 -6.74
C TRP A 310 -2.51 -3.45 -5.46
N SER A 311 -2.78 -2.67 -4.39
CA SER A 311 -3.33 -3.21 -3.15
C SER A 311 -4.80 -3.62 -3.34
N ASP A 312 -5.20 -4.76 -2.76
CA ASP A 312 -6.59 -5.21 -2.85
C ASP A 312 -7.48 -4.55 -1.79
N LYS A 313 -6.89 -4.02 -0.73
CA LYS A 313 -7.61 -3.46 0.41
C LYS A 313 -6.93 -2.20 0.96
N TRP A 314 -7.74 -1.23 1.36
CA TRP A 314 -7.33 -0.05 2.10
C TRP A 314 -7.85 -0.13 3.53
N THR A 315 -6.92 -0.02 4.51
CA THR A 315 -7.23 -0.16 5.94
C THR A 315 -7.35 1.20 6.63
N LYS A 316 -8.18 1.26 7.68
CA LYS A 316 -8.42 2.48 8.46
C LYS A 316 -7.20 2.91 9.29
N ASN A 317 -6.48 1.95 9.86
CA ASN A 317 -5.41 2.20 10.81
C ASN A 317 -4.04 2.13 10.12
N LEU A 318 -3.21 3.13 10.35
CA LEU A 318 -1.83 3.16 9.89
C LEU A 318 -0.96 2.17 10.69
N PHE A 319 -1.21 2.06 12.01
CA PHE A 319 -0.48 1.18 12.91
C PHE A 319 -1.23 -0.12 13.21
N ASN A 320 -0.51 -1.22 13.16
CA ASN A 320 -0.90 -2.52 13.72
C ASN A 320 -0.11 -2.83 15.02
N ASP A 321 -0.19 -4.07 15.50
CA ASP A 321 0.51 -4.50 16.72
C ASP A 321 2.05 -4.43 16.56
N PHE A 322 2.57 -4.63 15.36
CA PHE A 322 4.01 -4.66 15.06
C PHE A 322 4.59 -3.30 14.63
N GLY A 323 3.75 -2.30 14.42
CA GLY A 323 4.14 -0.99 13.88
C GLY A 323 3.33 -0.63 12.66
N ILE A 324 3.95 -0.10 11.60
CA ILE A 324 3.32 0.11 10.30
C ILE A 324 3.79 -1.03 9.40
N ALA A 325 2.85 -1.85 8.89
CA ALA A 325 3.18 -2.95 8.00
C ALA A 325 2.27 -2.96 6.78
N GLY A 326 2.83 -3.35 5.64
CA GLY A 326 2.10 -3.41 4.38
C GLY A 326 2.96 -3.97 3.25
N LEU A 327 2.33 -4.21 2.09
CA LEU A 327 3.03 -4.71 0.90
C LEU A 327 4.11 -3.72 0.44
N ALA A 328 5.31 -4.23 0.28
CA ALA A 328 6.50 -3.45 -0.07
C ALA A 328 6.37 -2.81 -1.45
N ASN A 329 6.60 -1.50 -1.54
CA ASN A 329 6.51 -0.69 -2.77
C ASN A 329 5.13 -0.72 -3.46
N ILE A 330 4.09 -1.16 -2.74
CA ILE A 330 2.70 -1.22 -3.17
C ILE A 330 1.84 -0.43 -2.18
N GLU A 331 1.82 -0.85 -0.92
CA GLU A 331 1.17 -0.14 0.19
C GLU A 331 2.14 0.80 0.89
N ILE A 332 3.37 0.32 1.19
CA ILE A 332 4.44 1.14 1.74
C ILE A 332 5.33 1.62 0.60
N THR A 333 4.99 2.76 0.02
CA THR A 333 5.75 3.42 -1.04
C THR A 333 6.73 4.45 -0.47
N PRO A 334 7.72 4.93 -1.25
CA PRO A 334 8.60 6.03 -0.83
C PRO A 334 7.86 7.31 -0.43
N GLU A 335 6.78 7.64 -1.15
CA GLU A 335 5.94 8.81 -0.86
C GLU A 335 5.26 8.67 0.50
N MET A 336 4.63 7.51 0.77
CA MET A 336 4.04 7.19 2.06
C MET A 336 5.09 7.22 3.17
N ALA A 337 6.24 6.62 2.95
CA ALA A 337 7.33 6.58 3.92
C ALA A 337 7.86 7.98 4.26
N SER A 338 7.98 8.88 3.27
CA SER A 338 8.34 10.28 3.50
C SER A 338 7.28 11.00 4.33
N LYS A 339 5.99 10.78 4.06
CA LYS A 339 4.89 11.34 4.86
C LYS A 339 4.91 10.80 6.31
N ILE A 340 5.19 9.50 6.51
CA ILE A 340 5.36 8.92 7.86
C ILE A 340 6.51 9.60 8.59
N GLY A 341 7.66 9.79 7.94
CA GLY A 341 8.80 10.49 8.50
C GLY A 341 8.46 11.93 8.90
N ALA A 342 7.77 12.67 8.05
CA ALA A 342 7.33 14.03 8.33
C ALA A 342 6.30 14.09 9.48
N ALA A 343 5.33 13.17 9.52
CA ALA A 343 4.34 13.07 10.58
C ALA A 343 5.00 12.77 11.94
N PHE A 344 5.88 11.77 11.99
CA PHE A 344 6.63 11.45 13.21
C PHE A 344 7.53 12.61 13.64
N GLY A 345 8.29 13.18 12.72
CA GLY A 345 9.13 14.36 13.01
C GLY A 345 8.35 15.54 13.55
N SER A 346 7.08 15.71 13.11
CA SER A 346 6.20 16.78 13.60
C SER A 346 5.73 16.59 15.04
N THR A 347 5.80 15.37 15.58
CA THR A 347 5.49 15.08 17.00
C THR A 347 6.62 15.42 17.94
N LEU A 348 7.82 15.67 17.42
CA LEU A 348 9.04 15.92 18.19
C LEU A 348 9.40 17.42 18.16
N PRO A 349 10.08 17.94 19.19
CA PRO A 349 10.67 19.28 19.14
C PRO A 349 11.62 19.42 17.94
N LYS A 350 11.72 20.64 17.37
CA LYS A 350 12.74 20.95 16.35
C LYS A 350 14.14 20.64 16.90
N GLU A 351 15.07 20.29 16.01
CA GLU A 351 16.46 19.92 16.32
C GLU A 351 16.62 18.67 17.21
N SER A 352 15.51 17.95 17.50
CA SER A 352 15.63 16.64 18.11
C SER A 352 16.45 15.72 17.20
N SER A 353 17.24 14.83 17.81
CA SER A 353 18.00 13.82 17.08
C SER A 353 17.36 12.46 17.29
N ILE A 354 17.17 11.70 16.21
CA ILE A 354 16.62 10.34 16.24
C ILE A 354 17.52 9.35 15.50
N ILE A 355 17.44 8.09 15.89
CA ILE A 355 18.09 6.98 15.15
C ILE A 355 17.20 6.54 14.00
N VAL A 356 17.84 6.22 12.88
CA VAL A 356 17.20 5.46 11.81
C VAL A 356 18.10 4.28 11.44
N SER A 357 17.51 3.09 11.34
CA SER A 357 18.22 1.86 11.01
C SER A 357 17.36 0.95 10.14
N ARG A 358 17.96 -0.07 9.59
CA ARG A 358 17.28 -1.02 8.72
C ARG A 358 17.95 -2.38 8.69
N ASP A 359 17.28 -3.38 8.14
CA ASP A 359 17.88 -4.63 7.69
C ASP A 359 18.73 -4.44 6.41
N SER A 360 19.27 -5.51 5.87
CA SER A 360 20.13 -5.49 4.68
C SER A 360 19.37 -5.34 3.37
N HIS A 361 18.07 -5.58 3.32
CA HIS A 361 17.28 -5.67 2.09
C HIS A 361 17.22 -4.35 1.31
N LYS A 362 17.23 -4.44 -0.03
CA LYS A 362 17.21 -3.26 -0.94
C LYS A 362 15.99 -2.39 -0.74
N ILE A 363 14.83 -3.01 -0.54
CA ILE A 363 13.56 -2.29 -0.34
C ILE A 363 13.58 -1.51 0.98
N SER A 364 14.09 -2.11 2.06
CA SER A 364 14.24 -1.43 3.35
C SER A 364 15.16 -0.23 3.24
N ARG A 365 16.22 -0.32 2.41
CA ARG A 365 17.12 0.81 2.11
C ARG A 365 16.40 1.96 1.43
N MET A 366 15.54 1.66 0.46
CA MET A 366 14.77 2.67 -0.27
C MET A 366 13.81 3.40 0.66
N ILE A 367 13.01 2.64 1.41
CA ILE A 367 12.03 3.18 2.36
C ILE A 367 12.69 3.95 3.50
N ASN A 368 13.80 3.43 4.05
CA ASN A 368 14.58 4.13 5.08
C ASN A 368 15.03 5.53 4.62
N ARG A 369 15.52 5.66 3.39
CA ARG A 369 15.91 6.95 2.82
C ARG A 369 14.73 7.91 2.69
N ALA A 370 13.57 7.42 2.27
CA ALA A 370 12.37 8.22 2.19
C ALA A 370 11.92 8.74 3.57
N ILE A 371 11.97 7.89 4.61
CA ILE A 371 11.69 8.29 5.99
C ILE A 371 12.65 9.38 6.45
N ILE A 372 13.95 9.22 6.18
CA ILE A 372 14.99 10.22 6.51
C ILE A 372 14.66 11.57 5.86
N CYS A 373 14.29 11.59 4.57
CA CYS A 373 13.89 12.83 3.89
C CYS A 373 12.69 13.50 4.58
N GLY A 374 11.68 12.70 4.98
CA GLY A 374 10.52 13.22 5.71
C GLY A 374 10.88 13.83 7.05
N LEU A 375 11.71 13.15 7.83
CA LEU A 375 12.20 13.62 9.15
C LEU A 375 13.00 14.92 9.03
N SER A 376 13.99 14.95 8.13
CA SER A 376 14.83 16.14 7.91
C SER A 376 13.98 17.33 7.44
N SER A 377 12.95 17.10 6.61
CA SER A 377 12.03 18.17 6.17
C SER A 377 11.18 18.75 7.29
N ALA A 378 11.05 18.04 8.42
CA ALA A 378 10.39 18.49 9.64
C ALA A 378 11.37 19.10 10.67
N GLY A 379 12.65 19.30 10.31
CA GLY A 379 13.68 19.87 11.18
C GLY A 379 14.22 18.91 12.25
N ILE A 380 14.25 17.60 11.93
CA ILE A 380 14.76 16.56 12.83
C ILE A 380 16.11 16.05 12.32
N ASN A 381 17.11 16.07 13.20
CA ASN A 381 18.43 15.50 12.92
C ASN A 381 18.36 13.98 12.94
N VAL A 382 19.01 13.33 12.00
CA VAL A 382 18.96 11.88 11.82
C VAL A 382 20.36 11.27 11.99
N ALA A 383 20.47 10.30 12.89
CA ALA A 383 21.61 9.41 13.02
C ALA A 383 21.31 8.12 12.25
N ASP A 384 21.80 8.00 11.01
CA ASP A 384 21.59 6.81 10.17
C ASP A 384 22.61 5.73 10.53
N LEU A 385 22.17 4.70 11.23
CA LEU A 385 22.96 3.52 11.60
C LEU A 385 23.08 2.51 10.44
N ARG A 386 22.45 2.77 9.30
CA ARG A 386 22.46 1.88 8.13
C ARG A 386 21.92 0.49 8.46
N VAL A 387 22.66 -0.57 8.05
CA VAL A 387 22.32 -1.96 8.36
C VAL A 387 22.74 -2.25 9.80
N THR A 388 21.76 -2.27 10.69
CA THR A 388 21.97 -2.50 12.12
C THR A 388 20.80 -3.28 12.68
N PRO A 389 21.03 -4.38 13.44
CA PRO A 389 19.94 -5.13 14.07
C PRO A 389 19.07 -4.25 14.98
N ALA A 390 17.78 -4.55 15.05
CA ALA A 390 16.83 -3.78 15.84
C ALA A 390 17.24 -3.60 17.32
N PRO A 391 17.75 -4.62 18.06
CA PRO A 391 18.20 -4.44 19.44
C PRO A 391 19.32 -3.41 19.58
N VAL A 392 20.30 -3.42 18.66
CA VAL A 392 21.42 -2.48 18.67
C VAL A 392 20.97 -1.05 18.38
N ALA A 393 19.97 -0.90 17.48
CA ALA A 393 19.39 0.40 17.18
C ALA A 393 18.54 0.95 18.34
N ARG A 394 17.87 0.08 19.10
CA ARG A 394 17.06 0.44 20.27
C ARG A 394 17.88 0.64 21.54
N TYR A 395 19.09 0.08 21.56
CA TYR A 395 20.00 0.23 22.68
C TYR A 395 20.31 1.72 22.88
N LYS A 396 20.11 2.19 24.10
CA LYS A 396 20.26 3.57 24.52
C LYS A 396 21.71 4.08 24.32
N PRO A 397 22.06 4.66 23.20
CA PRO A 397 23.31 5.42 23.09
C PRO A 397 23.06 6.74 23.79
N SER A 398 23.38 6.77 24.98
CA SER A 398 23.12 7.66 26.09
C SER A 398 23.31 9.16 25.87
N ALA A 399 23.92 9.63 24.84
CA ALA A 399 24.32 11.05 24.76
C ALA A 399 23.70 11.82 23.59
N PHE A 400 23.18 11.18 22.55
CA PHE A 400 22.88 11.85 21.29
C PHE A 400 21.41 11.84 20.87
N MET A 401 20.48 11.19 21.64
CA MET A 401 19.16 10.93 21.12
C MET A 401 18.02 11.28 22.05
N ARG A 402 17.39 12.40 21.74
CA ARG A 402 16.22 12.91 22.49
C ARG A 402 14.87 12.53 21.88
N GLY A 403 14.85 11.82 20.76
CA GLY A 403 13.62 11.58 20.00
C GLY A 403 13.22 10.12 19.76
N GLY A 404 14.04 9.15 20.19
CA GLY A 404 13.80 7.73 19.87
C GLY A 404 14.30 7.36 18.47
N GLY A 405 13.58 6.52 17.74
CA GLY A 405 14.07 6.12 16.42
C GLY A 405 13.07 5.35 15.56
N VAL A 406 13.55 4.95 14.39
CA VAL A 406 12.83 4.15 13.39
C VAL A 406 13.69 2.99 12.92
N HIS A 407 13.11 1.80 12.85
CA HIS A 407 13.73 0.62 12.22
C HIS A 407 12.86 0.10 11.10
N VAL A 408 13.45 -0.13 9.93
CA VAL A 408 12.77 -0.64 8.73
C VAL A 408 13.29 -2.03 8.40
N LYS A 409 12.38 -2.99 8.29
CA LYS A 409 12.74 -4.36 7.92
C LYS A 409 11.68 -5.03 7.04
N VAL A 410 12.06 -6.07 6.33
CA VAL A 410 11.11 -7.00 5.72
C VAL A 410 10.45 -7.85 6.82
N ALA A 411 9.16 -8.12 6.70
CA ALA A 411 8.44 -8.93 7.69
C ALA A 411 8.90 -10.38 7.65
N SER A 412 9.05 -10.97 8.84
CA SER A 412 9.59 -12.33 9.00
C SER A 412 8.66 -13.42 8.46
N ASP A 413 7.36 -13.18 8.49
CA ASP A 413 6.30 -14.11 8.10
C ASP A 413 5.81 -13.91 6.66
N ASN A 414 6.12 -12.76 6.04
CA ASN A 414 5.73 -12.44 4.68
C ASN A 414 6.78 -11.61 3.94
N GLN A 415 7.49 -12.26 3.03
CA GLN A 415 8.58 -11.67 2.23
C GLN A 415 8.19 -10.46 1.36
N ASN A 416 6.89 -10.30 1.09
CA ASN A 416 6.36 -9.19 0.31
C ASN A 416 5.95 -7.99 1.17
N GLN A 417 6.04 -8.12 2.50
CA GLN A 417 5.66 -7.06 3.42
C GLN A 417 6.87 -6.38 4.06
N LEU A 418 6.72 -5.10 4.32
CA LEU A 418 7.63 -4.30 5.13
C LEU A 418 7.02 -3.97 6.48
N GLU A 419 7.87 -3.86 7.48
CA GLU A 419 7.56 -3.32 8.80
C GLU A 419 8.39 -2.06 9.06
N ILE A 420 7.71 -0.99 9.47
CA ILE A 420 8.34 0.23 9.98
C ILE A 420 8.00 0.30 11.47
N ARG A 421 9.01 0.12 12.31
CA ARG A 421 8.89 0.16 13.76
C ARG A 421 9.41 1.49 14.27
N ILE A 422 8.58 2.19 15.04
CA ILE A 422 8.93 3.47 15.67
C ILE A 422 9.05 3.21 17.18
N PHE A 423 10.14 3.70 17.78
CA PHE A 423 10.42 3.52 19.20
C PHE A 423 10.77 4.85 19.89
N ASP A 424 10.49 4.87 21.21
CA ASP A 424 10.71 6.06 22.04
C ASP A 424 12.17 6.18 22.52
N VAL A 425 12.45 7.20 23.32
CA VAL A 425 13.81 7.48 23.88
C VAL A 425 14.34 6.38 24.79
N GLU A 426 13.47 5.51 25.31
CA GLU A 426 13.84 4.37 26.13
C GLU A 426 14.00 3.08 25.30
N GLY A 427 13.89 3.17 23.97
CA GLY A 427 13.95 2.02 23.06
C GLY A 427 12.68 1.19 22.96
N ARG A 428 11.59 1.58 23.68
CA ARG A 428 10.31 0.89 23.65
C ARG A 428 9.50 1.28 22.41
N ASP A 429 8.61 0.43 21.98
CA ASP A 429 7.61 0.80 20.97
C ASP A 429 6.83 2.04 21.43
N ILE A 430 6.50 2.95 20.53
CA ILE A 430 5.77 4.19 20.85
C ILE A 430 4.40 3.90 21.48
N SER A 431 3.97 4.81 22.36
CA SER A 431 2.69 4.70 23.05
C SER A 431 1.50 4.78 22.08
N VAL A 432 0.34 4.25 22.51
CA VAL A 432 -0.92 4.35 21.75
C VAL A 432 -1.28 5.81 21.44
N ASN A 433 -1.01 6.74 22.37
CA ASN A 433 -1.27 8.17 22.15
C ASN A 433 -0.36 8.76 21.08
N THR A 434 0.91 8.37 21.07
CA THR A 434 1.87 8.78 20.03
C THR A 434 1.46 8.21 18.67
N LYS A 435 1.07 6.92 18.58
CA LYS A 435 0.53 6.30 17.35
C LYS A 435 -0.64 7.10 16.81
N LYS A 436 -1.65 7.40 17.64
CA LYS A 436 -2.82 8.20 17.25
C LYS A 436 -2.47 9.62 16.78
N THR A 437 -1.46 10.24 17.40
CA THR A 437 -1.01 11.57 16.99
C THR A 437 -0.36 11.54 15.62
N ILE A 438 0.51 10.55 15.36
CA ILE A 438 1.14 10.35 14.04
C ILE A 438 0.07 10.06 12.98
N GLU A 439 -0.90 9.17 13.25
CA GLU A 439 -2.01 8.87 12.34
C GLU A 439 -2.83 10.11 11.98
N ARG A 440 -3.14 10.93 12.98
CA ARG A 440 -3.89 12.18 12.76
C ARG A 440 -3.13 13.16 11.87
N LEU A 441 -1.83 13.35 12.11
CA LEU A 441 -0.99 14.22 11.29
C LEU A 441 -0.84 13.67 9.88
N PHE A 442 -0.63 12.35 9.76
CA PHE A 442 -0.51 11.66 8.48
C PHE A 442 -1.78 11.79 7.63
N ASN A 443 -2.96 11.52 8.22
CA ASN A 443 -4.24 11.58 7.51
C ASN A 443 -4.67 13.01 7.13
N ARG A 444 -4.24 14.01 7.90
CA ARG A 444 -4.54 15.44 7.62
C ARG A 444 -3.48 16.09 6.74
N GLU A 445 -2.37 15.44 6.51
CA GLU A 445 -1.18 16.01 5.87
C GLU A 445 -0.67 17.30 6.55
N ASP A 446 -0.99 17.48 7.84
CA ASP A 446 -0.62 18.62 8.64
C ASP A 446 0.79 18.46 9.21
N PHE A 447 1.78 18.40 8.29
CA PHE A 447 3.18 18.22 8.65
C PHE A 447 3.87 19.56 8.86
N ARG A 448 4.71 19.63 9.89
CA ARG A 448 5.66 20.71 10.02
C ARG A 448 6.63 20.70 8.83
N ARG A 449 6.80 21.85 8.19
CA ARG A 449 7.83 22.13 7.22
C ARG A 449 8.71 23.25 7.73
N VAL A 450 10.01 23.10 7.61
CA VAL A 450 10.99 24.07 8.11
C VAL A 450 11.61 24.86 6.96
N SER A 451 12.19 26.02 7.29
CA SER A 451 12.95 26.83 6.33
C SER A 451 14.24 26.15 5.89
N ILE A 452 14.85 26.62 4.80
CA ILE A 452 16.07 26.04 4.24
C ILE A 452 17.20 25.91 5.27
N ASN A 453 17.29 26.80 6.24
CA ASN A 453 18.34 26.80 7.26
C ASN A 453 18.03 25.91 8.47
N GLU A 454 16.83 25.36 8.56
CA GLU A 454 16.38 24.54 9.69
C GLU A 454 16.20 23.05 9.29
N VAL A 455 16.54 22.68 8.06
CA VAL A 455 16.47 21.28 7.61
C VAL A 455 17.42 20.43 8.46
N GLY A 456 16.90 19.29 8.97
CA GLY A 456 17.66 18.41 9.85
C GLY A 456 18.87 17.79 9.17
N GLU A 457 19.96 17.68 9.90
CA GLU A 457 21.21 17.06 9.44
C GLU A 457 21.16 15.54 9.48
N ILE A 458 21.91 14.90 8.60
CA ILE A 458 22.09 13.44 8.57
C ILE A 458 23.51 13.12 8.98
N THR A 459 23.66 12.35 10.05
CA THR A 459 24.94 11.91 10.57
C THR A 459 25.06 10.38 10.53
N PHE A 460 26.30 9.88 10.56
CA PHE A 460 26.60 8.44 10.54
C PHE A 460 27.50 8.12 11.75
N PRO A 461 26.90 7.80 12.92
CA PRO A 461 27.66 7.51 14.14
C PRO A 461 28.61 6.35 13.95
N PRO A 462 29.90 6.51 14.28
CA PRO A 462 30.87 5.43 14.21
C PRO A 462 30.78 4.48 15.41
N ARG A 463 31.29 3.25 15.29
CA ARG A 463 31.51 2.30 16.38
C ARG A 463 30.29 1.90 17.20
N VAL A 464 29.09 1.98 16.60
CA VAL A 464 27.84 1.60 17.30
C VAL A 464 27.83 0.11 17.73
N PRO A 465 28.24 -0.85 16.86
CA PRO A 465 28.35 -2.26 17.23
C PRO A 465 29.35 -2.51 18.36
N GLU A 466 30.50 -1.86 18.33
CA GLU A 466 31.56 -2.03 19.33
C GLU A 466 31.11 -1.46 20.69
N ASN A 467 30.50 -0.27 20.71
CA ASN A 467 29.99 0.36 21.92
C ASN A 467 28.90 -0.52 22.56
N TYR A 468 27.97 -1.05 21.75
CA TYR A 468 26.96 -2.01 22.21
C TYR A 468 27.59 -3.25 22.83
N SER A 469 28.60 -3.84 22.17
CA SER A 469 29.30 -5.04 22.62
C SER A 469 30.09 -4.82 23.90
N GLU A 470 30.73 -3.68 24.04
CA GLU A 470 31.46 -3.31 25.25
C GLU A 470 30.52 -3.18 26.46
N GLU A 471 29.39 -2.53 26.24
CA GLU A 471 28.39 -2.36 27.31
C GLU A 471 27.69 -3.68 27.67
N LEU A 472 27.40 -4.53 26.67
CA LEU A 472 26.85 -5.86 26.89
C LEU A 472 27.76 -6.67 27.83
N LEU A 473 29.07 -6.67 27.63
CA LEU A 473 30.04 -7.38 28.46
C LEU A 473 30.09 -6.88 29.91
N ARG A 474 29.70 -5.65 30.18
CA ARG A 474 29.63 -5.10 31.57
C ARG A 474 28.44 -5.61 32.36
N HIS A 475 27.41 -6.14 31.67
CA HIS A 475 26.16 -6.59 32.30
C HIS A 475 26.06 -8.11 32.45
N ILE A 476 27.18 -8.84 32.25
CA ILE A 476 27.25 -10.29 32.37
C ILE A 476 28.45 -10.71 33.18
N ASP A 477 28.38 -11.91 33.77
CA ASP A 477 29.51 -12.55 34.44
C ASP A 477 30.41 -13.27 33.42
N VAL A 478 31.34 -12.50 32.87
CA VAL A 478 32.29 -12.97 31.85
C VAL A 478 33.19 -14.09 32.38
N GLU A 479 33.60 -14.04 33.66
CA GLU A 479 34.50 -15.05 34.25
C GLU A 479 33.78 -16.39 34.43
N ALA A 480 32.52 -16.40 34.87
CA ALA A 480 31.75 -17.63 34.94
C ALA A 480 31.63 -18.35 33.60
N ILE A 481 31.42 -17.57 32.51
CA ILE A 481 31.35 -18.14 31.15
C ILE A 481 32.70 -18.70 30.73
N LYS A 482 33.80 -17.95 30.93
CA LYS A 482 35.17 -18.39 30.59
C LYS A 482 35.61 -19.67 31.27
N GLU A 483 35.29 -19.81 32.58
CA GLU A 483 35.60 -20.99 33.37
C GLU A 483 34.89 -22.24 32.82
N ARG A 484 33.68 -22.10 32.34
CA ARG A 484 32.86 -23.22 31.86
C ARG A 484 33.27 -23.73 30.48
N ARG A 485 33.91 -22.90 29.64
CA ARG A 485 34.37 -23.24 28.29
C ARG A 485 33.32 -23.90 27.42
N LEU A 486 32.14 -23.26 27.35
CA LEU A 486 30.99 -23.80 26.65
C LEU A 486 31.27 -23.99 25.15
N LYS A 487 30.80 -25.11 24.61
CA LYS A 487 30.76 -25.39 23.17
C LYS A 487 29.37 -25.10 22.64
N VAL A 488 29.25 -24.13 21.73
CA VAL A 488 27.96 -23.55 21.32
C VAL A 488 27.82 -23.58 19.81
N VAL A 489 26.64 -23.97 19.32
CA VAL A 489 26.27 -23.84 17.90
C VAL A 489 25.33 -22.64 17.77
N ILE A 490 25.68 -21.66 16.91
CA ILE A 490 24.87 -20.47 16.69
C ILE A 490 24.48 -20.36 15.22
N ASP A 491 23.19 -20.38 14.94
CA ASP A 491 22.63 -20.03 13.63
C ASP A 491 22.17 -18.56 13.63
N TYR A 492 22.80 -17.73 12.82
CA TYR A 492 22.47 -16.30 12.70
C TYR A 492 21.34 -16.00 11.73
N ALA A 493 20.75 -17.01 11.10
CA ALA A 493 19.69 -16.86 10.10
C ALA A 493 19.99 -15.78 9.04
N PHE A 494 21.26 -15.67 8.61
CA PHE A 494 21.76 -14.65 7.67
C PHE A 494 21.56 -13.19 8.13
N SER A 495 21.26 -12.96 9.40
CA SER A 495 20.98 -11.62 9.95
C SER A 495 22.24 -10.81 10.25
N GLY A 496 22.08 -9.50 10.46
CA GLY A 496 23.15 -8.59 10.86
C GLY A 496 23.78 -8.86 12.22
N ALA A 497 23.20 -9.77 13.01
CA ALA A 497 23.72 -10.13 14.33
C ALA A 497 25.11 -10.75 14.27
N SER A 498 25.44 -11.48 13.19
CA SER A 498 26.76 -12.11 13.01
C SER A 498 27.91 -11.10 13.15
N GLY A 499 27.74 -9.89 12.61
CA GLY A 499 28.75 -8.83 12.73
C GLY A 499 28.96 -8.34 14.17
N ILE A 500 27.92 -8.40 15.02
CA ILE A 500 28.01 -7.98 16.42
C ILE A 500 28.73 -9.04 17.25
N PHE A 501 28.36 -10.31 17.08
CA PHE A 501 28.95 -11.41 17.87
C PHE A 501 30.45 -11.56 17.68
N ASN A 502 30.95 -11.35 16.47
CA ASN A 502 32.38 -11.42 16.15
C ASN A 502 33.22 -10.43 16.98
N THR A 503 32.62 -9.38 17.54
CA THR A 503 33.35 -8.36 18.32
C THR A 503 33.63 -8.81 19.77
N PHE A 504 32.90 -9.78 20.30
CA PHE A 504 33.03 -10.16 21.72
C PHE A 504 33.13 -11.67 22.02
N LEU A 505 32.67 -12.56 21.11
CA LEU A 505 32.68 -14.02 21.40
C LEU A 505 34.07 -14.56 21.81
N GLY A 506 35.11 -14.06 21.16
CA GLY A 506 36.50 -14.44 21.54
C GLY A 506 36.87 -14.07 22.98
N LYS A 507 36.19 -13.10 23.60
CA LYS A 507 36.43 -12.69 24.99
C LYS A 507 35.77 -13.63 26.00
N LEU A 508 34.84 -14.47 25.57
CA LEU A 508 34.09 -15.39 26.42
C LEU A 508 34.71 -16.79 26.55
N ASN A 509 35.81 -17.08 25.84
CA ASN A 509 36.48 -18.36 25.82
C ASN A 509 35.55 -19.57 25.50
N CYS A 510 34.52 -19.33 24.67
CA CYS A 510 33.62 -20.36 24.19
C CYS A 510 34.14 -20.96 22.87
N GLU A 511 33.94 -22.27 22.67
CA GLU A 511 34.09 -22.90 21.36
C GLU A 511 32.81 -22.68 20.58
N VAL A 512 32.84 -21.87 19.51
CA VAL A 512 31.63 -21.48 18.78
C VAL A 512 31.64 -22.01 17.37
N ILE A 513 30.61 -22.76 17.00
CA ILE A 513 30.33 -23.21 15.65
C ILE A 513 29.24 -22.30 15.10
N THR A 514 29.54 -21.59 14.03
CA THR A 514 28.61 -20.62 13.42
C THR A 514 27.97 -21.15 12.16
N MET A 515 26.68 -20.92 12.02
CA MET A 515 25.91 -21.19 10.82
C MET A 515 25.30 -19.91 10.27
N ASN A 516 25.18 -19.84 8.94
CA ASN A 516 24.50 -18.73 8.26
C ASN A 516 25.00 -17.34 8.73
N ALA A 517 26.32 -17.22 8.97
CA ALA A 517 26.98 -16.06 9.59
C ALA A 517 27.34 -14.95 8.60
N TYR A 518 26.77 -14.93 7.42
CA TYR A 518 26.98 -13.91 6.41
C TYR A 518 25.65 -13.33 5.93
N HIS A 519 25.69 -12.11 5.43
CA HIS A 519 24.52 -11.46 4.90
C HIS A 519 24.14 -12.03 3.53
N ASP A 520 22.89 -12.50 3.37
CA ASP A 520 22.34 -12.92 2.10
C ASP A 520 20.87 -12.53 2.03
N GLU A 521 20.57 -11.47 1.26
CA GLU A 521 19.21 -10.91 1.16
C GLU A 521 18.17 -11.94 0.71
N ALA A 522 18.54 -12.86 -0.17
CA ALA A 522 17.62 -13.88 -0.68
C ALA A 522 17.42 -15.02 0.32
N LYS A 523 18.47 -15.41 1.03
CA LYS A 523 18.41 -16.52 1.98
C LYS A 523 17.72 -16.16 3.28
N VAL A 524 17.88 -14.95 3.80
CA VAL A 524 17.13 -14.48 4.99
C VAL A 524 15.64 -14.75 4.82
N LEU A 525 15.12 -14.51 3.60
CA LEU A 525 13.71 -14.67 3.29
C LEU A 525 13.30 -16.12 2.97
N SER A 526 14.23 -17.01 2.71
CA SER A 526 13.96 -18.41 2.32
C SER A 526 14.13 -19.43 3.44
N VAL A 527 14.75 -19.05 4.55
CA VAL A 527 14.99 -19.95 5.69
C VAL A 527 13.67 -20.26 6.40
N LYS A 528 13.30 -21.54 6.38
CA LYS A 528 12.19 -22.01 7.20
C LYS A 528 12.70 -22.32 8.60
N PRO A 529 12.03 -21.83 9.65
CA PRO A 529 12.44 -22.06 11.05
C PRO A 529 12.70 -23.54 11.36
N GLU A 530 11.85 -24.44 10.83
CA GLU A 530 11.96 -25.87 11.06
C GLU A 530 13.26 -26.46 10.52
N HIS A 531 13.77 -25.96 9.38
CA HIS A 531 15.05 -26.41 8.81
C HIS A 531 16.25 -25.96 9.66
N SER A 532 16.26 -24.73 10.14
CA SER A 532 17.28 -24.23 11.07
C SER A 532 17.27 -25.05 12.36
N GLN A 533 16.09 -25.31 12.92
CA GLN A 533 15.92 -26.11 14.14
C GLN A 533 16.47 -27.55 13.97
N ALA A 534 16.11 -28.21 12.89
CA ALA A 534 16.60 -29.55 12.58
C ALA A 534 18.11 -29.59 12.38
N SER A 535 18.67 -28.61 11.67
CA SER A 535 20.10 -28.51 11.39
C SER A 535 20.91 -28.25 12.68
N VAL A 536 20.50 -27.28 13.49
CA VAL A 536 21.17 -26.96 14.75
C VAL A 536 21.10 -28.15 15.72
N SER A 537 19.91 -28.78 15.85
CA SER A 537 19.70 -29.99 16.66
C SER A 537 20.67 -31.11 16.27
N SER A 538 20.78 -31.40 14.96
CA SER A 538 21.69 -32.44 14.45
C SER A 538 23.17 -32.12 14.73
N ILE A 539 23.59 -30.87 14.56
CA ILE A 539 24.96 -30.45 14.78
C ILE A 539 25.32 -30.48 16.26
N VAL A 540 24.42 -30.02 17.14
CA VAL A 540 24.61 -30.09 18.61
C VAL A 540 24.88 -31.53 19.04
N LYS A 541 24.05 -32.48 18.60
CA LYS A 541 24.22 -33.90 18.88
C LYS A 541 25.54 -34.46 18.34
N SER A 542 25.84 -34.18 17.08
CA SER A 542 26.99 -34.76 16.38
C SER A 542 28.32 -34.27 16.95
N LEU A 543 28.39 -33.03 17.41
CA LEU A 543 29.60 -32.42 17.93
C LEU A 543 29.69 -32.44 19.46
N GLY A 544 28.66 -32.96 20.16
CA GLY A 544 28.56 -32.94 21.62
C GLY A 544 28.63 -31.50 22.16
N ALA A 545 27.92 -30.57 21.54
CA ALA A 545 27.88 -29.19 22.00
C ALA A 545 27.00 -29.05 23.26
N ASP A 546 27.30 -28.08 24.11
CA ASP A 546 26.55 -27.81 25.32
C ASP A 546 25.14 -27.25 25.04
N LEU A 547 25.03 -26.45 23.97
CA LEU A 547 23.74 -25.90 23.50
C LEU A 547 23.82 -25.38 22.06
N GLY A 548 22.65 -25.23 21.46
CA GLY A 548 22.44 -24.54 20.19
C GLY A 548 21.58 -23.31 20.36
N ILE A 549 21.79 -22.31 19.52
CA ILE A 549 21.03 -21.06 19.50
C ILE A 549 20.68 -20.73 18.07
N ILE A 550 19.44 -20.36 17.83
CA ILE A 550 18.92 -19.92 16.53
C ILE A 550 18.41 -18.51 16.73
N MET A 551 19.00 -17.56 16.05
CA MET A 551 18.53 -16.18 16.05
C MET A 551 17.35 -15.98 15.13
N GLY A 552 16.40 -15.16 15.55
CA GLY A 552 15.43 -14.60 14.64
C GLY A 552 16.08 -13.60 13.67
N ASP A 553 15.47 -13.37 12.52
CA ASP A 553 15.96 -12.48 11.46
C ASP A 553 16.23 -11.03 11.92
N GLY A 554 15.40 -10.50 12.85
CA GLY A 554 15.58 -9.20 13.47
C GLY A 554 16.53 -9.16 14.65
N ALA A 555 17.10 -10.33 15.06
CA ALA A 555 17.92 -10.50 16.26
C ALA A 555 17.25 -10.09 17.59
N GLU A 556 15.91 -9.97 17.60
CA GLU A 556 15.13 -9.61 18.80
C GLU A 556 14.76 -10.83 19.66
N ARG A 557 14.75 -12.02 19.06
CA ARG A 557 14.34 -13.29 19.67
C ARG A 557 15.33 -14.40 19.41
N ILE A 558 15.38 -15.38 20.29
CA ILE A 558 16.19 -16.59 20.12
C ILE A 558 15.38 -17.84 20.43
N THR A 559 15.62 -18.87 19.64
CA THR A 559 15.26 -20.25 19.96
C THR A 559 16.49 -20.98 20.42
N PHE A 560 16.42 -21.85 21.40
CA PHE A 560 17.56 -22.59 21.87
C PHE A 560 17.36 -24.10 21.86
N VAL A 561 18.45 -24.82 21.78
CA VAL A 561 18.51 -26.29 21.67
C VAL A 561 19.41 -26.80 22.79
N ASP A 562 18.96 -27.77 23.53
CA ASP A 562 19.74 -28.36 24.62
C ASP A 562 20.86 -29.28 24.08
N ASN A 563 21.74 -29.72 24.98
CA ASN A 563 22.85 -30.62 24.67
C ASN A 563 22.41 -32.01 24.15
N GLN A 564 21.15 -32.40 24.31
CA GLN A 564 20.57 -33.61 23.70
C GLN A 564 19.94 -33.33 22.34
N GLY A 565 19.97 -32.06 21.86
CA GLY A 565 19.39 -31.62 20.61
C GLY A 565 17.88 -31.49 20.64
N ARG A 566 17.26 -31.33 21.80
CA ARG A 566 15.85 -30.97 21.92
C ARG A 566 15.71 -29.48 21.65
N VAL A 567 14.82 -29.12 20.73
CA VAL A 567 14.48 -27.72 20.44
C VAL A 567 13.46 -27.26 21.48
N ILE A 568 13.77 -26.19 22.21
CA ILE A 568 12.95 -25.64 23.28
C ILE A 568 12.28 -24.36 22.76
N LEU A 569 10.95 -24.36 22.67
CA LEU A 569 10.13 -23.32 22.03
C LEU A 569 8.95 -22.88 22.91
N GLY A 570 8.39 -21.73 22.57
CA GLY A 570 7.11 -21.25 23.11
C GLY A 570 7.08 -21.22 24.64
N GLU A 571 6.03 -21.76 25.21
CA GLU A 571 5.83 -21.84 26.68
C GLU A 571 6.93 -22.64 27.39
N GLU A 572 7.48 -23.69 26.77
CA GLU A 572 8.61 -24.45 27.33
C GLU A 572 9.86 -23.60 27.47
N ALA A 573 10.17 -22.77 26.44
CA ALA A 573 11.29 -21.85 26.49
C ALA A 573 11.10 -20.80 27.59
N LEU A 574 9.90 -20.27 27.71
CA LEU A 574 9.54 -19.27 28.72
C LEU A 574 9.68 -19.83 30.15
N VAL A 575 9.15 -21.05 30.39
CA VAL A 575 9.27 -21.72 31.68
C VAL A 575 10.72 -22.09 31.99
N THR A 576 11.52 -22.50 30.99
CA THR A 576 12.96 -22.80 31.16
C THR A 576 13.74 -21.55 31.57
N TRP A 577 13.49 -20.41 30.95
CA TRP A 577 14.05 -19.13 31.35
C TRP A 577 13.71 -18.79 32.80
N ALA A 578 12.44 -18.86 33.15
CA ALA A 578 11.96 -18.58 34.51
C ALA A 578 12.64 -19.49 35.55
N LYS A 579 12.74 -20.79 35.24
CA LYS A 579 13.40 -21.75 36.15
C LYS A 579 14.88 -21.40 36.34
N MET A 580 15.63 -21.12 35.26
CA MET A 580 17.03 -20.72 35.37
C MET A 580 17.20 -19.48 36.26
N ILE A 581 16.32 -18.48 36.06
CA ILE A 581 16.35 -17.24 36.82
C ILE A 581 16.01 -17.48 38.29
N PHE A 582 14.94 -18.21 38.60
CA PHE A 582 14.48 -18.49 39.97
C PHE A 582 15.45 -19.35 40.79
N ASP A 583 16.09 -20.31 40.11
CA ASP A 583 17.10 -21.17 40.79
C ASP A 583 18.33 -20.35 41.22
N LEU A 584 18.70 -19.32 40.47
CA LEU A 584 19.85 -18.44 40.78
C LEU A 584 19.47 -17.22 41.62
N ASN A 585 18.23 -16.76 41.53
CA ASN A 585 17.71 -15.62 42.28
C ASN A 585 16.29 -15.94 42.81
N PRO A 586 16.17 -16.54 44.01
CA PRO A 586 14.88 -16.93 44.56
C PRO A 586 13.87 -15.81 44.74
N ASN A 587 14.31 -14.56 44.90
CA ASN A 587 13.44 -13.40 45.04
C ASN A 587 13.19 -12.66 43.71
N ALA A 588 13.56 -13.27 42.58
CA ALA A 588 13.38 -12.64 41.27
C ALA A 588 11.91 -12.29 40.98
N ARG A 589 11.72 -11.21 40.27
CA ARG A 589 10.42 -10.82 39.74
C ARG A 589 10.50 -10.90 38.24
N ILE A 590 9.56 -11.55 37.60
CA ILE A 590 9.47 -11.61 36.12
C ILE A 590 8.12 -11.10 35.66
N ALA A 591 8.07 -10.51 34.47
CA ALA A 591 6.82 -10.10 33.84
C ALA A 591 6.52 -10.98 32.62
N VAL A 592 5.27 -11.40 32.46
CA VAL A 592 4.81 -12.29 31.40
C VAL A 592 3.42 -11.89 30.94
N PRO A 593 3.00 -12.20 29.68
CA PRO A 593 1.62 -12.01 29.25
C PRO A 593 0.62 -12.78 30.12
N VAL A 594 -0.60 -12.26 30.23
CA VAL A 594 -1.69 -12.95 30.96
C VAL A 594 -2.06 -14.29 30.33
N SER A 595 -1.77 -14.49 29.04
CA SER A 595 -2.03 -15.73 28.29
C SER A 595 -1.08 -16.90 28.65
N THR A 596 0.04 -16.64 29.30
CA THR A 596 1.05 -17.68 29.59
C THR A 596 0.63 -18.66 30.69
N THR A 597 1.22 -19.86 30.67
CA THR A 597 0.90 -20.94 31.58
C THR A 597 0.98 -20.57 33.08
N HIS A 598 0.09 -21.10 33.88
CA HIS A 598 0.15 -21.00 35.37
C HIS A 598 1.23 -21.85 36.02
N GLU A 599 1.96 -22.68 35.25
CA GLU A 599 3.12 -23.41 35.80
C GLU A 599 4.20 -22.46 36.32
N LEU A 600 4.29 -21.28 35.73
CA LEU A 600 5.17 -20.20 36.19
C LEU A 600 4.85 -19.75 37.63
N ASP A 601 3.57 -19.63 37.98
CA ASP A 601 3.15 -19.21 39.31
C ASP A 601 3.52 -20.30 40.37
N LYS A 602 3.40 -21.59 39.97
CA LYS A 602 3.80 -22.70 40.81
C LYS A 602 5.32 -22.74 41.01
N LEU A 603 6.10 -22.52 39.96
CA LEU A 603 7.57 -22.44 40.05
C LEU A 603 8.02 -21.27 40.92
N ALA A 604 7.41 -20.10 40.74
CA ALA A 604 7.68 -18.91 41.52
C ALA A 604 7.37 -19.14 43.01
N ALA A 605 6.22 -19.74 43.32
CA ALA A 605 5.84 -20.05 44.71
C ALA A 605 6.83 -20.98 45.39
N LYS A 606 7.40 -21.98 44.69
CA LYS A 606 8.43 -22.88 45.23
C LYS A 606 9.74 -22.16 45.52
N SER A 607 10.08 -21.14 44.75
CA SER A 607 11.35 -20.41 44.86
C SER A 607 11.24 -19.11 45.66
N GLY A 608 10.04 -18.65 46.04
CA GLY A 608 9.83 -17.32 46.63
C GLY A 608 9.84 -16.17 45.66
N ALA A 609 9.85 -16.46 44.35
CA ALA A 609 9.84 -15.49 43.27
C ALA A 609 8.43 -14.93 43.00
N THR A 610 8.33 -13.94 42.17
CA THR A 610 7.06 -13.27 41.83
C THR A 610 6.86 -13.20 40.31
N VAL A 611 5.66 -13.57 39.84
CA VAL A 611 5.23 -13.42 38.44
C VAL A 611 4.25 -12.25 38.33
N ILE A 612 4.54 -11.30 37.46
CA ILE A 612 3.69 -10.17 37.16
C ILE A 612 3.01 -10.42 35.80
N ARG A 613 1.68 -10.40 35.78
CA ARG A 613 0.89 -10.61 34.59
C ARG A 613 0.62 -9.30 33.88
N THR A 614 0.97 -9.22 32.56
CA THR A 614 0.79 -8.04 31.72
C THR A 614 -0.24 -8.29 30.62
N LYS A 615 -0.60 -7.24 29.88
CA LYS A 615 -1.30 -7.40 28.61
C LYS A 615 -0.41 -8.14 27.60
N THR A 616 -1.02 -8.75 26.58
CA THR A 616 -0.33 -9.61 25.59
C THR A 616 0.52 -8.84 24.55
N ASN A 617 0.45 -7.50 24.48
CA ASN A 617 1.23 -6.74 23.52
C ASN A 617 2.66 -6.46 24.00
N ALA A 618 3.59 -6.35 23.07
CA ALA A 618 5.01 -6.10 23.32
C ALA A 618 5.27 -4.86 24.18
N ARG A 619 4.52 -3.77 23.97
CA ARG A 619 4.67 -2.54 24.75
C ARG A 619 4.38 -2.73 26.24
N ALA A 620 3.40 -3.55 26.60
CA ALA A 620 3.10 -3.81 28.01
C ALA A 620 4.25 -4.52 28.73
N LEU A 621 4.94 -5.45 28.05
CA LEU A 621 6.13 -6.10 28.57
C LEU A 621 7.31 -5.13 28.72
N MET A 622 7.48 -4.22 27.75
CA MET A 622 8.50 -3.16 27.82
C MET A 622 8.21 -2.17 28.95
N ASP A 623 6.95 -1.83 29.19
CA ASP A 623 6.54 -0.96 30.28
C ASP A 623 6.73 -1.63 31.66
N ALA A 624 6.38 -2.92 31.78
CA ALA A 624 6.64 -3.69 33.00
C ALA A 624 8.15 -3.81 33.31
N ALA A 625 8.96 -3.99 32.28
CA ALA A 625 10.43 -4.00 32.41
C ALA A 625 10.97 -2.73 33.07
N LEU A 626 10.44 -1.56 32.75
CA LEU A 626 10.90 -0.30 33.34
C LEU A 626 10.26 0.04 34.67
N ASN A 627 8.97 -0.28 34.85
CA ASN A 627 8.18 0.25 35.96
C ASN A 627 8.11 -0.70 37.15
N ASP A 628 8.19 -2.02 36.94
CA ASP A 628 7.84 -3.02 37.94
C ASP A 628 9.06 -3.65 38.65
N LYS A 629 10.25 -3.14 38.36
CA LYS A 629 11.52 -3.64 38.95
C LYS A 629 11.66 -5.15 38.78
N VAL A 630 11.46 -5.63 37.56
CA VAL A 630 11.59 -7.04 37.20
C VAL A 630 13.02 -7.37 36.78
N GLU A 631 13.43 -8.62 37.00
CA GLU A 631 14.69 -9.17 36.48
C GLU A 631 14.64 -9.27 34.94
N CYS A 632 13.47 -9.73 34.43
CA CYS A 632 13.21 -9.77 33.01
C CYS A 632 11.72 -9.75 32.69
N SER A 633 11.39 -9.46 31.43
CA SER A 633 10.07 -9.70 30.84
C SER A 633 10.19 -10.73 29.72
N LEU A 634 9.29 -11.70 29.67
CA LEU A 634 9.32 -12.84 28.76
C LEU A 634 8.04 -12.90 27.93
N ASP A 635 8.14 -13.28 26.65
CA ASP A 635 6.98 -13.58 25.81
C ASP A 635 6.96 -15.04 25.33
N GLU A 636 5.80 -15.50 24.92
CA GLU A 636 5.56 -16.86 24.41
C GLU A 636 6.25 -17.14 23.06
N ASN A 637 6.78 -16.10 22.39
CA ASN A 637 7.50 -16.18 21.11
C ASN A 637 9.02 -16.16 21.32
N CYS A 638 9.51 -16.60 22.47
CA CYS A 638 10.92 -16.66 22.83
C CYS A 638 11.63 -15.29 22.84
N GLY A 639 10.88 -14.21 23.06
CA GLY A 639 11.43 -12.88 23.30
C GLY A 639 11.70 -12.65 24.77
N ILE A 640 12.83 -12.00 25.08
CA ILE A 640 13.19 -11.65 26.44
C ILE A 640 13.74 -10.23 26.53
N ILE A 641 13.32 -9.52 27.57
CA ILE A 641 13.76 -8.16 27.90
C ILE A 641 14.48 -8.23 29.24
N PHE A 642 15.71 -7.76 29.28
CA PHE A 642 16.46 -7.55 30.52
C PHE A 642 16.58 -6.04 30.78
N PRO A 643 15.77 -5.46 31.67
CA PRO A 643 15.74 -4.01 31.89
C PRO A 643 17.04 -3.43 32.42
N ALA A 644 17.89 -4.26 33.06
CA ALA A 644 19.23 -3.86 33.45
C ALA A 644 20.12 -3.44 32.27
N PHE A 645 19.81 -3.92 31.06
CA PHE A 645 20.51 -3.58 29.84
C PHE A 645 19.68 -2.67 28.95
N GLN A 646 18.49 -3.09 28.54
CA GLN A 646 17.54 -2.25 27.79
C GLN A 646 16.09 -2.71 27.96
N ALA A 647 15.14 -1.80 27.71
CA ALA A 647 13.71 -2.05 27.87
C ALA A 647 13.02 -2.57 26.60
N ALA A 648 13.75 -3.31 25.75
CA ALA A 648 13.26 -3.88 24.50
C ALA A 648 13.74 -5.32 24.34
N PHE A 649 13.07 -6.08 23.48
CA PHE A 649 13.50 -7.43 23.13
C PHE A 649 14.89 -7.42 22.52
N ASP A 650 15.76 -8.27 23.04
CA ASP A 650 17.15 -8.34 22.63
C ASP A 650 17.67 -9.77 22.60
N GLY A 651 17.64 -10.39 21.43
CA GLY A 651 18.13 -11.76 21.24
C GLY A 651 19.66 -11.87 21.32
N ILE A 652 20.37 -10.78 21.07
CA ILE A 652 21.84 -10.74 21.18
C ILE A 652 22.22 -10.81 22.67
N PHE A 653 21.64 -9.95 23.49
CA PHE A 653 21.86 -9.96 24.94
C PHE A 653 21.32 -11.24 25.58
N ALA A 654 20.13 -11.70 25.16
CA ALA A 654 19.53 -12.97 25.63
C ALA A 654 20.46 -14.16 25.36
N THR A 655 21.14 -14.21 24.20
CA THR A 655 22.13 -15.25 23.90
C THR A 655 23.21 -15.30 24.95
N VAL A 656 23.80 -14.16 25.28
CA VAL A 656 24.91 -14.10 26.24
C VAL A 656 24.44 -14.35 27.66
N LYS A 657 23.26 -13.89 28.01
CA LYS A 657 22.63 -14.24 29.31
C LYS A 657 22.32 -15.74 29.43
N LEU A 658 21.91 -16.39 28.33
CA LEU A 658 21.74 -17.85 28.32
C LEU A 658 23.06 -18.58 28.64
N LEU A 659 24.17 -18.15 27.99
CA LEU A 659 25.51 -18.70 28.29
C LEU A 659 25.89 -18.47 29.75
N GLU A 660 25.65 -17.29 30.30
CA GLU A 660 25.88 -16.98 31.71
C GLU A 660 25.06 -17.87 32.63
N TYR A 661 23.77 -18.01 32.42
CA TYR A 661 22.90 -18.84 33.27
C TYR A 661 23.31 -20.30 33.22
N VAL A 662 23.57 -20.87 32.01
CA VAL A 662 24.05 -22.25 31.88
C VAL A 662 25.41 -22.43 32.57
N ALA A 663 26.32 -21.49 32.47
CA ALA A 663 27.61 -21.55 33.15
C ALA A 663 27.47 -21.53 34.68
N ARG A 664 26.65 -20.64 35.22
CA ARG A 664 26.40 -20.50 36.67
C ARG A 664 25.69 -21.67 37.27
N HIS A 665 24.77 -22.30 36.54
CA HIS A 665 24.08 -23.54 37.02
C HIS A 665 25.02 -24.75 37.13
N LYS A 666 26.11 -24.76 36.35
CA LYS A 666 27.05 -25.90 36.28
C LYS A 666 26.41 -27.23 35.89
N LYS A 667 25.20 -27.21 35.34
CA LYS A 667 24.40 -28.34 34.85
C LYS A 667 24.19 -28.23 33.36
N PRO A 668 24.04 -29.35 32.61
CA PRO A 668 23.59 -29.31 31.22
C PRO A 668 22.20 -28.71 31.13
N LEU A 669 21.94 -28.03 30.00
CA LEU A 669 20.63 -27.40 29.78
C LEU A 669 19.49 -28.42 29.74
N SER A 670 19.74 -29.66 29.27
CA SER A 670 18.79 -30.77 29.31
C SER A 670 18.35 -31.11 30.76
N GLU A 671 19.27 -31.12 31.71
CA GLU A 671 18.96 -31.42 33.13
C GLU A 671 18.11 -30.30 33.75
N ILE A 672 18.37 -29.04 33.36
CA ILE A 672 17.54 -27.91 33.82
C ILE A 672 16.13 -28.04 33.28
N PHE A 673 16.00 -28.37 31.98
CA PHE A 673 14.70 -28.58 31.34
C PHE A 673 13.94 -29.78 31.92
N ASP A 674 14.60 -30.93 32.11
CA ASP A 674 14.00 -32.13 32.72
C ASP A 674 13.53 -31.90 34.14
N GLY A 675 14.03 -30.88 34.84
CA GLY A 675 13.59 -30.47 36.16
C GLY A 675 12.29 -29.63 36.15
N ILE A 676 11.68 -29.36 34.98
CA ILE A 676 10.40 -28.70 34.82
C ILE A 676 9.29 -29.74 34.84
N PRO A 677 8.23 -29.59 35.68
CA PRO A 677 7.08 -30.45 35.62
C PRO A 677 6.44 -30.48 34.25
N GLU A 678 5.94 -31.63 33.81
CA GLU A 678 5.20 -31.75 32.57
C GLU A 678 3.92 -30.89 32.62
N PHE A 679 3.72 -30.06 31.62
CA PHE A 679 2.53 -29.23 31.48
C PHE A 679 2.08 -29.16 30.01
N PHE A 680 0.82 -28.85 29.79
CA PHE A 680 0.22 -28.76 28.48
C PHE A 680 -0.25 -27.33 28.22
N ALA A 681 0.22 -26.74 27.16
CA ALA A 681 -0.25 -25.47 26.66
C ALA A 681 -0.66 -25.58 25.19
N ARG A 682 -1.79 -25.01 24.81
CA ARG A 682 -2.26 -24.97 23.42
C ARG A 682 -2.78 -23.59 23.09
N THR A 683 -2.27 -23.04 22.00
CA THR A 683 -2.75 -21.78 21.44
C THR A 683 -3.51 -22.05 20.14
N ALA A 684 -4.66 -21.41 19.96
CA ALA A 684 -5.43 -21.45 18.74
C ALA A 684 -5.80 -20.03 18.30
N ARG A 685 -5.72 -19.78 16.99
CA ARG A 685 -6.20 -18.53 16.40
C ARG A 685 -7.50 -18.82 15.67
N ILE A 686 -8.56 -18.10 16.04
CA ILE A 686 -9.89 -18.24 15.45
C ILE A 686 -10.23 -16.93 14.75
N PRO A 687 -10.52 -16.94 13.42
CA PRO A 687 -11.03 -15.76 12.73
C PRO A 687 -12.34 -15.28 13.37
N CYS A 688 -12.40 -14.01 13.70
CA CYS A 688 -13.60 -13.40 14.30
C CYS A 688 -13.87 -12.07 13.59
N PRO A 689 -15.05 -11.89 12.97
CA PRO A 689 -15.48 -10.61 12.41
C PRO A 689 -15.43 -9.52 13.49
N TRP A 690 -15.10 -8.31 13.08
CA TRP A 690 -14.92 -7.20 14.03
C TRP A 690 -16.18 -6.93 14.85
N GLU A 691 -17.34 -7.00 14.21
CA GLU A 691 -18.67 -6.76 14.78
C GLU A 691 -19.03 -7.78 15.87
N GLU A 692 -18.50 -9.02 15.77
CA GLU A 692 -18.77 -10.11 16.69
C GLU A 692 -17.80 -10.15 17.89
N LYS A 693 -16.68 -9.42 17.83
CA LYS A 693 -15.64 -9.47 18.88
C LYS A 693 -16.17 -9.16 20.28
N GLY A 694 -17.00 -8.13 20.42
CA GLY A 694 -17.60 -7.75 21.69
C GLY A 694 -18.50 -8.85 22.27
N LYS A 695 -19.29 -9.48 21.40
CA LYS A 695 -20.20 -10.58 21.76
C LYS A 695 -19.44 -11.84 22.16
N VAL A 696 -18.40 -12.19 21.38
CA VAL A 696 -17.51 -13.33 21.67
C VAL A 696 -16.80 -13.13 23.01
N MET A 697 -16.27 -11.93 23.28
CA MET A 697 -15.62 -11.62 24.56
C MET A 697 -16.59 -11.72 25.74
N ARG A 698 -17.82 -11.26 25.58
CA ARG A 698 -18.85 -11.39 26.61
C ARG A 698 -19.14 -12.86 26.94
N TYR A 699 -19.37 -13.69 25.93
CA TYR A 699 -19.60 -15.13 26.12
C TYR A 699 -18.40 -15.84 26.76
N ALA A 700 -17.18 -15.51 26.31
CA ALA A 700 -15.97 -16.05 26.89
C ALA A 700 -15.84 -15.70 28.38
N MET A 701 -16.17 -14.47 28.77
CA MET A 701 -16.14 -14.01 30.17
C MET A 701 -17.26 -14.64 31.00
N GLU A 702 -18.44 -14.86 30.43
CA GLU A 702 -19.53 -15.56 31.08
C GLU A 702 -19.18 -17.03 31.34
N TYR A 703 -18.65 -17.72 30.31
CA TYR A 703 -18.19 -19.10 30.43
C TYR A 703 -17.04 -19.31 31.44
N ALA A 704 -16.14 -18.32 31.53
CA ALA A 704 -15.01 -18.40 32.47
C ALA A 704 -15.39 -18.16 33.96
N LYS A 705 -16.66 -17.78 34.24
CA LYS A 705 -17.19 -17.61 35.60
C LYS A 705 -17.79 -18.89 36.16
N ASP A 706 -18.20 -19.81 35.29
CA ASP A 706 -18.69 -21.15 35.62
C ASP A 706 -17.50 -22.13 35.75
#